data_1ef2e9e113ebf99078c731b9c9afe0df
#
_entry.id   1ef2e9e113ebf99078c731b9c9afe0df
#
_cell.length_a   1.000
_cell.length_b   1.000
_cell.length_c   1.000
_cell.angle_alpha   90.00
_cell.angle_beta   90.00
_cell.angle_gamma   90.00
#
_symmetry.space_group_name_H-M   'P 1'
#
loop_
_entity.id
_entity.type
_entity.pdbx_description
1 polymer ?
#
loop_
_entity_poly.entity_id
_entity_poly.type
_entity_poly.pdbx_seq_one_letter_code
_entity_poly.pdbx_strand_id
1 'polypeptide(L)'
;MQPDASSAGADPARRPVTGLKGAGPALTARLAARGITTLQDLWLHLPLRYEDRTRLTPIRALRHGETAQVLGRIEAVERSFRGRPMLRVAVGDESGASLLLRFFHFHAAQVRALSVGARILCHGEARGGHFGVEMVHPGYRVLADDVELALGDRLDPVYPAVEGVGPVQLARLVSAALDQLPESDALELLPASAFGDLTLPRWRDAVRFLHRPPPGVDLAELAQFRHPAQQRLALEELLAHQLSLRRQRLSMKRQGALALEVRGALARRLAAALPFRLTAAQRRVLHEIAEDLSRSEPMLRLVQGDVGSGKTIVAAFAALAAIESGAQVALMAPTELLAEQHAQAFAAWFEPLGIEAVWLSGKVKGKARAAALARIAAGAPLVIGTHALLQEPVAFARLALVIVDEQHRFGVHQRLVLRDKGADGRQVPHQLVMTATPIPRTLAMTAYADLDVSVIDELPPGRTPVQTVAIDALRRDELIERIRAALSQGRQAYWVCTLIEESEEPSAPGAVKIEAQAAQTAHELLTEQLPGVRVGLVHGRMKPAEKQAAMAAFKAGDIQLLVATTVIEVGVDVPNASLMLVENAERLGLAQLHQLRGRVGRGAQASTCVLMYRSPLSQAARERLAVMRETSDGFRIAEKDLELRGPGELLGTRQTGLAGFRIADPMRDAALLPQVQHAADALLARAPHVADRLIERWIGQAVRYAEA
;
A
#
# COMPACT_ATOMS: atom_id res chain seq x y z
N MET A 1 -7.24 54.69 -4.33
CA MET A 1 -8.52 54.18 -4.85
C MET A 1 -8.39 52.65 -4.74
N GLN A 2 -8.91 52.08 -3.66
CA GLN A 2 -8.97 50.63 -3.43
C GLN A 2 -10.01 50.05 -4.41
N PRO A 3 -9.74 48.92 -5.09
CA PRO A 3 -10.78 48.25 -5.86
C PRO A 3 -11.70 47.50 -4.89
N ASP A 4 -12.98 47.73 -5.06
CA ASP A 4 -14.13 47.14 -4.40
C ASP A 4 -14.05 45.62 -4.32
N ALA A 5 -14.00 45.08 -3.10
CA ALA A 5 -14.09 43.66 -2.78
C ALA A 5 -15.56 43.25 -2.59
N SER A 6 -16.41 43.41 -3.61
CA SER A 6 -17.79 42.94 -3.57
C SER A 6 -18.27 42.51 -4.97
N SER A 7 -18.13 41.22 -5.26
CA SER A 7 -18.92 40.33 -6.11
C SER A 7 -18.10 39.20 -6.79
N ALA A 8 -17.15 38.59 -6.11
CA ALA A 8 -16.74 37.23 -6.44
C ALA A 8 -17.84 36.30 -5.93
N GLY A 9 -18.75 35.85 -6.78
CA GLY A 9 -19.78 34.85 -6.44
C GLY A 9 -19.14 33.67 -5.77
N ALA A 10 -19.51 33.41 -4.51
CA ALA A 10 -18.93 32.34 -3.71
C ALA A 10 -18.98 31.02 -4.50
N ASP A 11 -17.82 30.41 -4.70
CA ASP A 11 -17.69 29.12 -5.42
C ASP A 11 -18.74 28.12 -4.88
N PRO A 12 -19.68 27.65 -5.71
CA PRO A 12 -20.75 26.76 -5.26
C PRO A 12 -20.21 25.49 -4.57
N ALA A 13 -19.03 25.04 -4.95
CA ALA A 13 -18.37 23.88 -4.36
C ALA A 13 -18.00 24.08 -2.90
N ARG A 14 -17.66 25.32 -2.52
CA ARG A 14 -17.22 25.66 -1.14
C ARG A 14 -18.37 26.05 -0.21
N ARG A 15 -19.62 26.03 -0.68
CA ARG A 15 -20.75 26.31 0.18
C ARG A 15 -20.81 25.29 1.31
N PRO A 16 -20.96 25.75 2.59
CA PRO A 16 -20.97 24.82 3.72
C PRO A 16 -22.26 23.98 3.75
N VAL A 17 -22.15 22.73 4.21
CA VAL A 17 -23.29 21.81 4.38
C VAL A 17 -24.34 22.39 5.33
N THR A 18 -23.96 23.27 6.25
CA THR A 18 -24.88 23.94 7.19
C THR A 18 -26.00 24.74 6.51
N GLY A 19 -25.82 25.11 5.24
CA GLY A 19 -26.84 25.81 4.44
C GLY A 19 -27.94 24.89 3.89
N LEU A 20 -27.81 23.57 4.04
CA LEU A 20 -28.80 22.61 3.55
C LEU A 20 -29.98 22.47 4.52
N LYS A 21 -31.21 22.39 3.99
CA LYS A 21 -32.41 22.12 4.78
C LYS A 21 -32.27 20.75 5.47
N GLY A 22 -32.38 20.73 6.80
CA GLY A 22 -32.23 19.51 7.60
C GLY A 22 -30.81 19.25 8.13
N ALA A 23 -29.84 20.08 7.79
CA ALA A 23 -28.45 19.99 8.31
C ALA A 23 -28.31 20.76 9.63
N GLY A 24 -28.89 20.25 10.69
CA GLY A 24 -28.73 20.87 12.04
C GLY A 24 -27.32 20.72 12.62
N PRO A 25 -26.97 21.49 13.68
CA PRO A 25 -25.61 21.56 14.24
C PRO A 25 -25.03 20.20 14.64
N ALA A 26 -25.82 19.33 15.26
CA ALA A 26 -25.38 17.98 15.66
C ALA A 26 -25.05 17.08 14.47
N LEU A 27 -25.82 17.21 13.38
CA LEU A 27 -25.60 16.44 12.14
C LEU A 27 -24.37 16.94 11.40
N THR A 28 -24.20 18.25 11.27
CA THR A 28 -23.04 18.84 10.61
C THR A 28 -21.73 18.56 11.35
N ALA A 29 -21.76 18.49 12.69
CA ALA A 29 -20.60 18.05 13.48
C ALA A 29 -20.19 16.60 13.18
N ARG A 30 -21.17 15.69 13.03
CA ARG A 30 -20.92 14.28 12.66
C ARG A 30 -20.37 14.15 11.23
N LEU A 31 -20.90 14.92 10.29
CA LEU A 31 -20.40 14.99 8.92
C LEU A 31 -18.96 15.52 8.89
N ALA A 32 -18.68 16.60 9.63
CA ALA A 32 -17.35 17.20 9.73
C ALA A 32 -16.29 16.24 10.31
N ALA A 33 -16.67 15.36 11.25
CA ALA A 33 -15.79 14.32 11.78
C ALA A 33 -15.33 13.32 10.70
N ARG A 34 -16.06 13.23 9.56
CA ARG A 34 -15.70 12.44 8.36
C ARG A 34 -15.17 13.30 7.21
N GLY A 35 -14.84 14.56 7.46
CA GLY A 35 -14.33 15.49 6.46
C GLY A 35 -15.39 16.02 5.48
N ILE A 36 -16.69 15.82 5.76
CA ILE A 36 -17.79 16.32 4.93
C ILE A 36 -18.23 17.67 5.49
N THR A 37 -17.75 18.77 4.89
CA THR A 37 -17.99 20.14 5.37
C THR A 37 -18.66 21.02 4.32
N THR A 38 -18.51 20.71 3.04
CA THR A 38 -18.98 21.49 1.89
C THR A 38 -19.94 20.68 1.02
N LEU A 39 -20.64 21.37 0.10
CA LEU A 39 -21.47 20.72 -0.92
C LEU A 39 -20.64 19.81 -1.80
N GLN A 40 -19.41 20.20 -2.14
CA GLN A 40 -18.50 19.38 -2.94
C GLN A 40 -18.20 18.05 -2.23
N ASP A 41 -18.02 18.04 -0.91
CA ASP A 41 -17.77 16.80 -0.19
C ASP A 41 -18.97 15.85 -0.25
N LEU A 42 -20.21 16.38 -0.27
CA LEU A 42 -21.41 15.57 -0.50
C LEU A 42 -21.54 15.08 -1.94
N TRP A 43 -21.18 15.90 -2.94
CA TRP A 43 -21.17 15.47 -4.34
C TRP A 43 -20.13 14.39 -4.63
N LEU A 44 -19.02 14.39 -3.88
CA LEU A 44 -17.97 13.37 -3.97
C LEU A 44 -18.14 12.22 -2.98
N HIS A 45 -19.19 12.23 -2.16
CA HIS A 45 -19.58 11.10 -1.30
C HIS A 45 -20.39 10.09 -2.12
N LEU A 46 -19.71 9.37 -3.01
CA LEU A 46 -20.33 8.50 -4.00
C LEU A 46 -20.98 7.25 -3.38
N PRO A 47 -22.01 6.68 -4.03
CA PRO A 47 -22.59 5.42 -3.61
C PRO A 47 -21.61 4.25 -3.67
N LEU A 48 -21.68 3.34 -2.69
CA LEU A 48 -20.95 2.07 -2.68
C LEU A 48 -21.54 1.06 -3.66
N ARG A 49 -22.88 1.07 -3.77
CA ARG A 49 -23.67 0.18 -4.64
C ARG A 49 -25.01 0.80 -4.93
N TYR A 50 -25.75 0.16 -5.82
CA TYR A 50 -27.09 0.58 -6.22
C TYR A 50 -28.08 -0.55 -6.01
N GLU A 51 -29.31 -0.19 -5.64
CA GLU A 51 -30.45 -1.12 -5.51
C GLU A 51 -31.43 -0.84 -6.64
N ASP A 52 -31.75 -1.85 -7.44
CA ASP A 52 -32.73 -1.73 -8.53
C ASP A 52 -34.15 -1.91 -7.99
N ARG A 53 -34.86 -0.78 -7.84
CA ARG A 53 -36.27 -0.75 -7.48
C ARG A 53 -37.15 -0.24 -8.62
N THR A 54 -36.61 -0.24 -9.84
CA THR A 54 -37.29 0.25 -11.03
C THR A 54 -38.12 -0.82 -11.72
N ARG A 55 -37.94 -2.09 -11.34
CA ARG A 55 -38.66 -3.25 -11.91
C ARG A 55 -39.11 -4.23 -10.84
N LEU A 56 -40.16 -4.98 -11.18
CA LEU A 56 -40.59 -6.13 -10.41
C LEU A 56 -40.01 -7.41 -10.98
N THR A 57 -39.54 -8.26 -10.10
CA THR A 57 -39.04 -9.61 -10.45
C THR A 57 -40.05 -10.63 -10.00
N PRO A 58 -40.61 -11.46 -10.91
CA PRO A 58 -41.49 -12.58 -10.52
C PRO A 58 -40.75 -13.54 -9.58
N ILE A 59 -41.45 -14.10 -8.57
CA ILE A 59 -40.84 -14.99 -7.57
C ILE A 59 -40.14 -16.17 -8.24
N ARG A 60 -40.70 -16.72 -9.32
CA ARG A 60 -40.13 -17.83 -10.09
C ARG A 60 -38.78 -17.47 -10.74
N ALA A 61 -38.55 -16.21 -11.02
CA ALA A 61 -37.31 -15.71 -11.68
C ALA A 61 -36.20 -15.32 -10.70
N LEU A 62 -36.44 -15.35 -9.38
CA LEU A 62 -35.47 -15.03 -8.35
C LEU A 62 -34.29 -16.00 -8.37
N ARG A 63 -33.07 -15.46 -8.31
CA ARG A 63 -31.84 -16.24 -8.22
C ARG A 63 -31.16 -16.03 -6.87
N HIS A 64 -30.49 -17.07 -6.39
CA HIS A 64 -29.72 -16.99 -5.13
C HIS A 64 -28.66 -15.91 -5.17
N GLY A 65 -28.63 -15.05 -4.16
CA GLY A 65 -27.68 -13.94 -4.05
C GLY A 65 -28.09 -12.66 -4.78
N GLU A 66 -29.16 -12.67 -5.60
CA GLU A 66 -29.68 -11.46 -6.24
C GLU A 66 -30.58 -10.66 -5.30
N THR A 67 -30.41 -9.33 -5.30
CA THR A 67 -31.36 -8.42 -4.66
C THR A 67 -32.45 -8.04 -5.65
N ALA A 68 -33.71 -8.27 -5.27
CA ALA A 68 -34.84 -8.08 -6.15
C ALA A 68 -36.03 -7.43 -5.44
N GLN A 69 -36.88 -6.76 -6.22
CA GLN A 69 -38.17 -6.24 -5.77
C GLN A 69 -39.28 -7.12 -6.25
N VAL A 70 -40.10 -7.60 -5.31
CA VAL A 70 -41.20 -8.55 -5.54
C VAL A 70 -42.51 -7.93 -5.08
N LEU A 71 -43.53 -7.99 -5.92
CA LEU A 71 -44.92 -7.68 -5.57
C LEU A 71 -45.70 -8.98 -5.44
N GLY A 72 -46.41 -9.16 -4.33
CA GLY A 72 -47.23 -10.36 -4.11
C GLY A 72 -48.32 -10.14 -3.09
N ARG A 73 -49.06 -11.22 -2.78
CA ARG A 73 -50.03 -11.27 -1.70
C ARG A 73 -49.57 -12.19 -0.59
N ILE A 74 -49.87 -11.82 0.65
CA ILE A 74 -49.54 -12.64 1.83
C ILE A 74 -50.45 -13.82 1.87
N GLU A 75 -49.93 -15.04 1.76
CA GLU A 75 -50.66 -16.30 1.78
C GLU A 75 -50.74 -16.87 3.19
N ALA A 76 -49.67 -16.75 3.98
CA ALA A 76 -49.64 -17.27 5.35
C ALA A 76 -48.72 -16.42 6.24
N VAL A 77 -49.05 -16.35 7.53
CA VAL A 77 -48.27 -15.70 8.57
C VAL A 77 -48.12 -16.65 9.75
N GLU A 78 -46.90 -17.02 10.07
CA GLU A 78 -46.57 -17.92 11.17
C GLU A 78 -45.62 -17.24 12.17
N ARG A 79 -45.93 -17.42 13.47
CA ARG A 79 -45.03 -17.00 14.56
C ARG A 79 -44.46 -18.23 15.25
N SER A 80 -43.15 -18.32 15.30
CA SER A 80 -42.45 -19.35 16.05
C SER A 80 -41.79 -18.77 17.28
N PHE A 81 -41.98 -19.38 18.44
CA PHE A 81 -41.33 -19.06 19.69
C PHE A 81 -40.43 -20.20 20.20
N ARG A 82 -40.35 -21.32 19.43
CA ARG A 82 -39.42 -22.42 19.73
C ARG A 82 -37.99 -22.03 19.27
N GLY A 83 -37.12 -21.80 20.22
CA GLY A 83 -35.76 -21.26 19.96
C GLY A 83 -35.76 -19.73 19.88
N ARG A 84 -35.12 -19.15 18.85
CA ARG A 84 -35.20 -17.70 18.62
C ARG A 84 -36.57 -17.29 18.07
N PRO A 85 -37.19 -16.25 18.64
CA PRO A 85 -38.45 -15.71 18.11
C PRO A 85 -38.32 -15.40 16.63
N MET A 86 -39.27 -15.83 15.80
CA MET A 86 -39.20 -15.64 14.36
C MET A 86 -40.63 -15.46 13.80
N LEU A 87 -40.78 -14.44 12.95
CA LEU A 87 -41.99 -14.24 12.14
C LEU A 87 -41.67 -14.69 10.71
N ARG A 88 -42.48 -15.58 10.19
CA ARG A 88 -42.46 -16.09 8.82
C ARG A 88 -43.71 -15.59 8.10
N VAL A 89 -43.50 -15.08 6.88
CA VAL A 89 -44.59 -14.60 6.02
C VAL A 89 -44.40 -15.20 4.64
N ALA A 90 -45.32 -16.01 4.20
CA ALA A 90 -45.33 -16.55 2.85
C ALA A 90 -46.05 -15.57 1.93
N VAL A 91 -45.42 -15.25 0.80
CA VAL A 91 -45.93 -14.33 -0.21
C VAL A 91 -45.96 -15.04 -1.54
N GLY A 92 -47.13 -15.07 -2.18
CA GLY A 92 -47.33 -15.60 -3.53
C GLY A 92 -47.49 -14.48 -4.55
N ASP A 93 -47.12 -14.74 -5.79
CA ASP A 93 -47.34 -13.85 -6.93
C ASP A 93 -48.04 -14.55 -8.09
N GLU A 94 -48.33 -13.86 -9.17
CA GLU A 94 -48.97 -14.41 -10.36
C GLU A 94 -48.15 -15.50 -11.07
N SER A 95 -46.89 -15.69 -10.76
CA SER A 95 -46.06 -16.78 -11.30
C SER A 95 -46.38 -18.15 -10.70
N GLY A 96 -47.21 -18.18 -9.65
CA GLY A 96 -47.58 -19.38 -8.91
C GLY A 96 -46.45 -19.91 -8.02
N ALA A 97 -45.42 -19.12 -7.79
CA ALA A 97 -44.33 -19.43 -6.87
C ALA A 97 -44.52 -18.68 -5.54
N SER A 98 -43.92 -19.20 -4.46
CA SER A 98 -44.02 -18.63 -3.12
C SER A 98 -42.65 -18.20 -2.60
N LEU A 99 -42.57 -17.02 -1.95
CA LEU A 99 -41.42 -16.44 -1.32
C LEU A 99 -41.61 -16.38 0.20
N LEU A 100 -40.65 -16.88 0.96
CA LEU A 100 -40.69 -16.84 2.41
C LEU A 100 -39.92 -15.63 2.96
N LEU A 101 -40.61 -14.69 3.62
CA LEU A 101 -39.97 -13.59 4.34
C LEU A 101 -39.73 -14.01 5.79
N ARG A 102 -38.51 -13.76 6.31
CA ARG A 102 -38.12 -14.14 7.67
C ARG A 102 -37.64 -12.91 8.45
N PHE A 103 -38.28 -12.72 9.65
CA PHE A 103 -37.92 -11.64 10.56
C PHE A 103 -37.56 -12.22 11.93
N PHE A 104 -36.32 -12.05 12.38
CA PHE A 104 -35.86 -12.48 13.70
C PHE A 104 -36.13 -11.42 14.79
N HIS A 105 -36.30 -10.17 14.36
CA HIS A 105 -36.69 -9.04 15.21
C HIS A 105 -37.95 -8.43 14.63
N PHE A 106 -39.05 -8.46 15.38
CA PHE A 106 -40.31 -7.94 14.94
C PHE A 106 -41.14 -7.42 16.12
N HIS A 107 -42.04 -6.48 15.86
CA HIS A 107 -42.87 -5.84 16.86
C HIS A 107 -44.34 -6.03 16.53
N ALA A 108 -45.22 -5.81 17.53
CA ALA A 108 -46.67 -6.09 17.41
C ALA A 108 -47.35 -5.32 16.27
N ALA A 109 -46.92 -4.10 15.96
CA ALA A 109 -47.47 -3.32 14.86
C ALA A 109 -47.13 -3.94 13.49
N GLN A 110 -45.87 -4.47 13.33
CA GLN A 110 -45.43 -5.18 12.12
C GLN A 110 -46.31 -6.42 11.88
N VAL A 111 -46.56 -7.19 12.93
CA VAL A 111 -47.37 -8.40 12.81
C VAL A 111 -48.81 -8.07 12.44
N ARG A 112 -49.37 -6.98 12.94
CA ARG A 112 -50.73 -6.54 12.56
C ARG A 112 -50.83 -6.07 11.11
N ALA A 113 -49.77 -5.41 10.62
CA ALA A 113 -49.68 -4.92 9.25
C ALA A 113 -49.54 -6.07 8.24
N LEU A 114 -48.83 -7.15 8.58
CA LEU A 114 -48.60 -8.31 7.73
C LEU A 114 -49.73 -9.33 7.91
N SER A 115 -50.94 -9.01 7.42
CA SER A 115 -52.13 -9.89 7.48
C SER A 115 -52.28 -10.70 6.19
N VAL A 116 -52.85 -11.92 6.31
CA VAL A 116 -53.17 -12.78 5.15
C VAL A 116 -54.09 -12.02 4.19
N GLY A 117 -53.81 -12.12 2.90
CA GLY A 117 -54.55 -11.46 1.83
C GLY A 117 -54.00 -10.05 1.50
N ALA A 118 -53.22 -9.43 2.39
CA ALA A 118 -52.65 -8.10 2.12
C ALA A 118 -51.65 -8.13 0.94
N ARG A 119 -51.76 -7.11 0.10
CA ARG A 119 -50.83 -6.87 -1.01
C ARG A 119 -49.53 -6.27 -0.45
N ILE A 120 -48.39 -6.88 -0.77
CA ILE A 120 -47.08 -6.49 -0.22
C ILE A 120 -46.04 -6.30 -1.33
N LEU A 121 -45.30 -5.24 -1.23
CA LEU A 121 -44.08 -4.99 -2.02
C LEU A 121 -42.86 -5.27 -1.13
N CYS A 122 -42.01 -6.22 -1.52
CA CYS A 122 -40.82 -6.61 -0.80
C CYS A 122 -39.58 -6.29 -1.61
N HIS A 123 -38.49 -5.89 -0.93
CA HIS A 123 -37.19 -5.71 -1.54
C HIS A 123 -36.11 -6.32 -0.63
N GLY A 124 -35.30 -7.23 -1.17
CA GLY A 124 -34.24 -7.89 -0.42
C GLY A 124 -33.44 -8.89 -1.26
N GLU A 125 -32.41 -9.46 -0.65
CA GLU A 125 -31.62 -10.52 -1.25
C GLU A 125 -32.35 -11.85 -1.20
N ALA A 126 -32.53 -12.47 -2.35
CA ALA A 126 -33.09 -13.79 -2.48
C ALA A 126 -32.06 -14.86 -2.09
N ARG A 127 -32.44 -15.75 -1.15
CA ARG A 127 -31.60 -16.85 -0.67
C ARG A 127 -32.32 -18.17 -0.85
N GLY A 128 -31.56 -19.24 -1.07
CA GLY A 128 -32.09 -20.60 -1.00
C GLY A 128 -32.33 -21.00 0.45
N GLY A 129 -33.53 -21.43 0.79
CA GLY A 129 -33.89 -21.95 2.10
C GLY A 129 -34.47 -23.36 2.01
N HIS A 130 -34.77 -23.96 3.17
CA HIS A 130 -35.37 -25.32 3.25
C HIS A 130 -36.74 -25.44 2.58
N PHE A 131 -37.45 -24.32 2.45
CA PHE A 131 -38.83 -24.27 1.89
C PHE A 131 -38.88 -23.51 0.56
N GLY A 132 -37.77 -23.39 -0.18
CA GLY A 132 -37.69 -22.63 -1.42
C GLY A 132 -36.92 -21.35 -1.29
N VAL A 133 -37.29 -20.30 -2.04
CA VAL A 133 -36.64 -19.01 -1.99
C VAL A 133 -37.10 -18.22 -0.76
N GLU A 134 -36.13 -17.62 -0.03
CA GLU A 134 -36.42 -16.82 1.15
C GLU A 134 -35.70 -15.47 1.10
N MET A 135 -36.26 -14.46 1.79
CA MET A 135 -35.62 -13.18 2.07
C MET A 135 -35.59 -12.96 3.58
N VAL A 136 -34.40 -12.61 4.09
CA VAL A 136 -34.17 -12.35 5.52
C VAL A 136 -34.20 -10.86 5.78
N HIS A 137 -35.08 -10.39 6.65
CA HIS A 137 -35.27 -8.97 6.96
C HIS A 137 -35.40 -8.07 5.72
N PRO A 138 -36.24 -8.43 4.72
CA PRO A 138 -36.44 -7.57 3.57
C PRO A 138 -37.05 -6.22 3.97
N GLY A 139 -36.73 -5.18 3.20
CA GLY A 139 -37.56 -3.97 3.19
C GLY A 139 -38.93 -4.32 2.64
N TYR A 140 -40.01 -3.81 3.25
CA TYR A 140 -41.32 -4.07 2.74
C TYR A 140 -42.29 -2.89 2.91
N ARG A 141 -43.32 -2.86 2.09
CA ARG A 141 -44.45 -1.92 2.17
C ARG A 141 -45.74 -2.68 1.90
N VAL A 142 -46.69 -2.62 2.83
CA VAL A 142 -48.05 -3.12 2.63
C VAL A 142 -48.80 -2.06 1.81
N LEU A 143 -49.46 -2.48 0.76
CA LEU A 143 -50.18 -1.64 -0.18
C LEU A 143 -51.69 -1.87 -0.01
N ALA A 144 -52.50 -0.83 -0.15
CA ALA A 144 -53.93 -0.99 -0.31
C ALA A 144 -54.22 -1.52 -1.72
N ASP A 145 -55.31 -2.23 -1.90
CA ASP A 145 -55.64 -2.91 -3.17
C ASP A 145 -55.88 -1.93 -4.33
N ASP A 146 -56.34 -0.73 -4.02
CA ASP A 146 -56.66 0.37 -4.94
C ASP A 146 -55.47 1.27 -5.31
N VAL A 147 -54.31 1.06 -4.69
CA VAL A 147 -53.12 1.89 -4.96
C VAL A 147 -52.40 1.34 -6.17
N GLU A 148 -52.26 2.19 -7.21
CA GLU A 148 -51.41 1.93 -8.35
C GLU A 148 -49.94 1.95 -7.90
N LEU A 149 -49.13 0.95 -8.30
CA LEU A 149 -47.74 0.84 -7.91
C LEU A 149 -46.90 1.75 -8.77
N ALA A 150 -46.43 2.87 -8.23
CA ALA A 150 -45.38 3.65 -8.82
C ALA A 150 -44.02 3.00 -8.54
N LEU A 151 -43.40 2.47 -9.58
CA LEU A 151 -42.01 2.00 -9.53
C LEU A 151 -41.02 3.19 -9.53
N GLY A 152 -39.83 2.98 -9.05
CA GLY A 152 -38.77 3.99 -9.11
C GLY A 152 -38.40 4.34 -10.56
N ASP A 153 -38.11 5.60 -10.80
CA ASP A 153 -37.64 6.14 -12.10
C ASP A 153 -36.12 6.09 -12.27
N ARG A 154 -35.41 5.58 -11.27
CA ARG A 154 -33.95 5.49 -11.20
C ARG A 154 -33.52 4.42 -10.19
N LEU A 155 -32.24 4.05 -10.28
CA LEU A 155 -31.62 3.17 -9.27
C LEU A 155 -31.44 3.92 -7.94
N ASP A 156 -31.65 3.24 -6.83
CA ASP A 156 -31.46 3.81 -5.49
C ASP A 156 -30.01 3.68 -5.03
N PRO A 157 -29.30 4.79 -4.76
CA PRO A 157 -27.92 4.77 -4.30
C PRO A 157 -27.82 4.39 -2.81
N VAL A 158 -26.89 3.49 -2.49
CA VAL A 158 -26.51 3.14 -1.10
C VAL A 158 -25.18 3.78 -0.77
N TYR A 159 -25.19 4.75 0.13
CA TYR A 159 -23.98 5.53 0.50
C TYR A 159 -23.16 4.86 1.60
N PRO A 160 -21.84 5.16 1.68
CA PRO A 160 -21.00 4.83 2.83
C PRO A 160 -21.61 5.36 4.13
N ALA A 161 -21.61 4.53 5.18
CA ALA A 161 -22.18 4.93 6.46
C ALA A 161 -21.37 6.05 7.13
N VAL A 162 -22.07 7.03 7.65
CA VAL A 162 -21.50 8.06 8.54
C VAL A 162 -22.02 7.79 9.94
N GLU A 163 -21.11 7.66 10.90
CA GLU A 163 -21.47 7.30 12.27
C GLU A 163 -22.47 8.30 12.88
N GLY A 164 -23.56 7.74 13.40
CA GLY A 164 -24.66 8.54 13.98
C GLY A 164 -25.55 9.26 12.96
N VAL A 165 -25.38 9.03 11.64
CA VAL A 165 -26.24 9.58 10.59
C VAL A 165 -27.01 8.44 9.93
N GLY A 166 -28.34 8.49 9.98
CA GLY A 166 -29.18 7.46 9.34
C GLY A 166 -29.07 7.49 7.81
N PRO A 167 -29.15 6.33 7.12
CA PRO A 167 -28.97 6.24 5.67
C PRO A 167 -29.98 7.08 4.89
N VAL A 168 -31.23 7.14 5.33
CA VAL A 168 -32.28 7.98 4.71
C VAL A 168 -31.98 9.47 4.87
N GLN A 169 -31.43 9.86 6.02
CA GLN A 169 -31.08 11.24 6.28
C GLN A 169 -29.89 11.68 5.42
N LEU A 170 -28.88 10.82 5.31
CA LEU A 170 -27.71 11.05 4.44
C LEU A 170 -28.14 11.17 2.96
N ALA A 171 -28.96 10.26 2.48
CA ALA A 171 -29.48 10.29 1.11
C ALA A 171 -30.27 11.58 0.79
N ARG A 172 -31.06 12.06 1.76
CA ARG A 172 -31.78 13.35 1.62
C ARG A 172 -30.82 14.54 1.54
N LEU A 173 -29.76 14.57 2.34
CA LEU A 173 -28.76 15.63 2.29
C LEU A 173 -28.00 15.63 0.98
N VAL A 174 -27.57 14.47 0.51
CA VAL A 174 -26.91 14.32 -0.80
C VAL A 174 -27.85 14.79 -1.92
N SER A 175 -29.14 14.39 -1.89
CA SER A 175 -30.11 14.85 -2.89
C SER A 175 -30.29 16.38 -2.85
N ALA A 176 -30.40 16.97 -1.67
CA ALA A 176 -30.50 18.44 -1.52
C ALA A 176 -29.23 19.17 -1.99
N ALA A 177 -28.04 18.56 -1.81
CA ALA A 177 -26.79 19.08 -2.34
C ALA A 177 -26.76 19.00 -3.88
N LEU A 178 -27.22 17.90 -4.47
CA LEU A 178 -27.31 17.72 -5.93
C LEU A 178 -28.26 18.71 -6.59
N ASP A 179 -29.34 19.10 -5.92
CA ASP A 179 -30.27 20.11 -6.42
C ASP A 179 -29.64 21.51 -6.48
N GLN A 180 -28.51 21.72 -5.76
CA GLN A 180 -27.69 22.94 -5.83
C GLN A 180 -26.47 22.79 -6.76
N LEU A 181 -26.33 21.68 -7.47
CA LEU A 181 -25.26 21.48 -8.44
C LEU A 181 -25.48 22.44 -9.64
N PRO A 182 -24.51 23.34 -9.95
CA PRO A 182 -24.68 24.34 -11.00
C PRO A 182 -24.96 23.71 -12.36
N GLU A 183 -25.87 24.32 -13.10
CA GLU A 183 -26.14 23.93 -14.51
C GLU A 183 -25.04 24.39 -15.48
N SER A 184 -24.25 25.39 -15.08
CA SER A 184 -23.12 25.89 -15.85
C SER A 184 -21.88 25.00 -15.72
N ASP A 185 -20.92 25.17 -16.64
CA ASP A 185 -19.62 24.49 -16.62
C ASP A 185 -18.63 25.06 -15.58
N ALA A 186 -19.11 25.84 -14.59
CA ALA A 186 -18.26 26.46 -13.56
C ALA A 186 -17.40 25.45 -12.76
N LEU A 187 -17.86 24.20 -12.68
CA LEU A 187 -17.15 23.11 -11.99
C LEU A 187 -16.31 22.25 -12.94
N GLU A 188 -16.39 22.46 -14.28
CA GLU A 188 -15.52 21.76 -15.23
C GLU A 188 -14.14 22.42 -15.22
N LEU A 189 -13.15 21.72 -14.64
CA LEU A 189 -11.80 22.24 -14.54
C LEU A 189 -10.90 21.77 -15.68
N LEU A 190 -11.19 20.58 -16.23
CA LEU A 190 -10.34 19.96 -17.24
C LEU A 190 -10.73 20.44 -18.65
N PRO A 191 -9.77 20.92 -19.44
CA PRO A 191 -10.00 21.15 -20.86
C PRO A 191 -10.18 19.81 -21.60
N ALA A 192 -10.89 19.80 -22.71
CA ALA A 192 -11.13 18.60 -23.52
C ALA A 192 -9.82 17.88 -23.92
N SER A 193 -8.75 18.62 -24.12
CA SER A 193 -7.42 18.06 -24.44
C SER A 193 -6.81 17.21 -23.33
N ALA A 194 -7.30 17.32 -22.08
CA ALA A 194 -6.84 16.49 -20.97
C ALA A 194 -7.31 15.04 -21.07
N PHE A 195 -8.33 14.76 -21.87
CA PHE A 195 -8.91 13.42 -22.00
C PHE A 195 -8.24 12.57 -23.10
N GLY A 196 -7.48 13.19 -24.03
CA GLY A 196 -6.91 12.49 -25.19
C GLY A 196 -8.00 11.81 -26.01
N ASP A 197 -7.87 10.52 -26.25
CA ASP A 197 -8.84 9.71 -27.00
C ASP A 197 -10.01 9.19 -26.15
N LEU A 198 -10.01 9.49 -24.82
CA LEU A 198 -11.05 9.03 -23.91
C LEU A 198 -12.34 9.83 -24.08
N THR A 199 -13.44 9.16 -24.34
CA THR A 199 -14.78 9.77 -24.39
C THR A 199 -15.40 9.75 -22.99
N LEU A 200 -15.21 10.81 -22.23
CA LEU A 200 -15.67 10.94 -20.85
C LEU A 200 -16.73 12.05 -20.72
N PRO A 201 -17.74 11.89 -19.87
CA PRO A 201 -18.74 12.92 -19.62
C PRO A 201 -18.14 14.14 -18.92
N ARG A 202 -18.85 15.26 -18.92
CA ARG A 202 -18.50 16.42 -18.09
C ARG A 202 -18.58 16.06 -16.62
N TRP A 203 -17.81 16.75 -15.79
CA TRP A 203 -17.74 16.48 -14.34
C TRP A 203 -19.13 16.50 -13.68
N ARG A 204 -19.92 17.52 -13.97
CA ARG A 204 -21.29 17.66 -13.48
C ARG A 204 -22.16 16.47 -13.85
N ASP A 205 -22.10 16.06 -15.11
CA ASP A 205 -22.93 14.97 -15.64
C ASP A 205 -22.51 13.62 -15.06
N ALA A 206 -21.20 13.42 -14.83
CA ALA A 206 -20.66 12.26 -14.14
C ALA A 206 -21.17 12.17 -12.70
N VAL A 207 -21.09 13.26 -11.95
CA VAL A 207 -21.59 13.33 -10.55
C VAL A 207 -23.10 13.07 -10.53
N ARG A 208 -23.87 13.76 -11.37
CA ARG A 208 -25.33 13.58 -11.43
C ARG A 208 -25.72 12.14 -11.77
N PHE A 209 -25.05 11.55 -12.77
CA PHE A 209 -25.28 10.17 -13.16
C PHE A 209 -25.00 9.19 -12.00
N LEU A 210 -23.86 9.31 -11.33
CA LEU A 210 -23.48 8.41 -10.26
C LEU A 210 -24.41 8.48 -9.03
N HIS A 211 -25.04 9.60 -8.78
CA HIS A 211 -26.02 9.74 -7.71
C HIS A 211 -27.45 9.39 -8.11
N ARG A 212 -27.78 9.51 -9.40
CA ARG A 212 -29.15 9.33 -9.93
C ARG A 212 -29.08 8.56 -11.27
N PRO A 213 -28.55 7.32 -11.28
CA PRO A 213 -28.46 6.57 -12.53
C PRO A 213 -29.85 6.17 -13.04
N PRO A 214 -30.10 6.26 -14.36
CA PRO A 214 -31.38 5.92 -14.95
C PRO A 214 -31.64 4.40 -14.86
N PRO A 215 -32.89 3.95 -15.08
CA PRO A 215 -33.19 2.53 -15.20
C PRO A 215 -32.43 1.90 -16.36
N GLY A 216 -32.11 0.60 -16.25
CA GLY A 216 -31.49 -0.17 -17.32
C GLY A 216 -29.97 -0.01 -17.45
N VAL A 217 -29.32 0.72 -16.55
CA VAL A 217 -27.85 0.78 -16.48
C VAL A 217 -27.29 -0.58 -16.05
N ASP A 218 -26.19 -1.00 -16.67
CA ASP A 218 -25.48 -2.23 -16.29
C ASP A 218 -24.84 -2.08 -14.90
N LEU A 219 -25.48 -2.74 -13.92
CA LEU A 219 -24.98 -2.75 -12.53
C LEU A 219 -23.61 -3.46 -12.41
N ALA A 220 -23.28 -4.40 -13.30
CA ALA A 220 -21.98 -5.06 -13.29
C ALA A 220 -20.87 -4.12 -13.74
N GLU A 221 -21.12 -3.28 -14.73
CA GLU A 221 -20.19 -2.23 -15.15
C GLU A 221 -19.92 -1.22 -14.04
N LEU A 222 -20.98 -0.76 -13.34
CA LEU A 222 -20.86 0.12 -12.18
C LEU A 222 -20.13 -0.55 -11.00
N ALA A 223 -20.44 -1.83 -10.71
CA ALA A 223 -19.78 -2.57 -9.63
C ALA A 223 -18.29 -2.80 -9.90
N GLN A 224 -17.89 -2.91 -11.17
CA GLN A 224 -16.50 -3.05 -11.61
C GLN A 224 -15.79 -1.71 -11.84
N PHE A 225 -16.46 -0.59 -11.55
CA PHE A 225 -15.91 0.77 -11.75
C PHE A 225 -15.46 1.06 -13.19
N ARG A 226 -16.09 0.45 -14.19
CA ARG A 226 -15.75 0.63 -15.61
C ARG A 226 -16.61 1.66 -16.33
N HIS A 227 -17.68 2.14 -15.69
CA HIS A 227 -18.57 3.12 -16.31
C HIS A 227 -17.84 4.46 -16.55
N PRO A 228 -18.01 5.14 -17.72
CA PRO A 228 -17.32 6.38 -18.07
C PRO A 228 -17.45 7.50 -17.03
N ALA A 229 -18.58 7.58 -16.31
CA ALA A 229 -18.77 8.55 -15.24
C ALA A 229 -17.84 8.29 -14.04
N GLN A 230 -17.57 7.02 -13.69
CA GLN A 230 -16.62 6.66 -12.64
C GLN A 230 -15.18 6.92 -13.10
N GLN A 231 -14.85 6.54 -14.34
CA GLN A 231 -13.55 6.81 -14.94
C GLN A 231 -13.24 8.31 -15.03
N ARG A 232 -14.26 9.15 -15.31
CA ARG A 232 -14.12 10.61 -15.34
C ARG A 232 -13.64 11.18 -14.00
N LEU A 233 -14.22 10.73 -12.89
CA LEU A 233 -13.85 11.20 -11.56
C LEU A 233 -12.51 10.58 -11.10
N ALA A 234 -12.28 9.30 -11.40
CA ALA A 234 -11.01 8.63 -11.10
C ALA A 234 -9.82 9.29 -11.83
N LEU A 235 -9.97 9.62 -13.11
CA LEU A 235 -8.95 10.34 -13.88
C LEU A 235 -8.62 11.69 -13.26
N GLU A 236 -9.62 12.45 -12.84
CA GLU A 236 -9.41 13.77 -12.24
C GLU A 236 -8.71 13.67 -10.86
N GLU A 237 -9.08 12.69 -10.05
CA GLU A 237 -8.43 12.45 -8.76
C GLU A 237 -6.97 12.01 -8.92
N LEU A 238 -6.69 11.03 -9.80
CA LEU A 238 -5.33 10.61 -10.14
C LEU A 238 -4.49 11.78 -10.65
N LEU A 239 -5.08 12.61 -11.49
CA LEU A 239 -4.42 13.80 -12.02
C LEU A 239 -4.10 14.82 -10.93
N ALA A 240 -5.02 15.08 -10.01
CA ALA A 240 -4.78 15.98 -8.88
C ALA A 240 -3.61 15.50 -7.99
N HIS A 241 -3.56 14.20 -7.68
CA HIS A 241 -2.45 13.61 -6.95
C HIS A 241 -1.13 13.74 -7.72
N GLN A 242 -1.14 13.43 -9.02
CA GLN A 242 0.03 13.56 -9.87
C GLN A 242 0.55 15.01 -9.96
N LEU A 243 -0.36 15.97 -10.10
CA LEU A 243 -0.02 17.40 -10.11
C LEU A 243 0.58 17.86 -8.77
N SER A 244 0.03 17.40 -7.65
CA SER A 244 0.54 17.71 -6.31
C SER A 244 1.99 17.23 -6.14
N LEU A 245 2.27 15.98 -6.47
CA LEU A 245 3.61 15.39 -6.37
C LEU A 245 4.63 16.08 -7.29
N ARG A 246 4.23 16.34 -8.55
CA ARG A 246 5.09 17.05 -9.52
C ARG A 246 5.38 18.49 -9.10
N ARG A 247 4.40 19.17 -8.51
CA ARG A 247 4.59 20.52 -7.98
C ARG A 247 5.57 20.54 -6.82
N GLN A 248 5.44 19.59 -5.90
CA GLN A 248 6.40 19.41 -4.81
C GLN A 248 7.81 19.13 -5.35
N ARG A 249 7.95 18.27 -6.37
CA ARG A 249 9.21 18.02 -7.06
C ARG A 249 9.79 19.28 -7.69
N LEU A 250 8.99 20.07 -8.40
CA LEU A 250 9.45 21.33 -9.00
C LEU A 250 9.89 22.35 -7.94
N SER A 251 9.20 22.42 -6.81
CA SER A 251 9.62 23.26 -5.68
C SER A 251 10.96 22.79 -5.13
N MET A 252 11.17 21.50 -4.95
CA MET A 252 12.45 20.94 -4.51
C MET A 252 13.59 21.21 -5.50
N LYS A 253 13.34 21.05 -6.80
CA LYS A 253 14.34 21.32 -7.84
C LYS A 253 14.79 22.78 -7.90
N ARG A 254 13.90 23.72 -7.54
CA ARG A 254 14.24 25.17 -7.48
C ARG A 254 15.24 25.52 -6.38
N GLN A 255 15.43 24.65 -5.37
CA GLN A 255 16.40 24.89 -4.29
C GLN A 255 17.85 24.78 -4.74
N GLY A 256 18.11 24.19 -5.92
CA GLY A 256 19.46 23.97 -6.44
C GLY A 256 20.23 22.85 -5.71
N ALA A 257 21.30 22.38 -6.32
CA ALA A 257 22.24 21.42 -5.73
C ALA A 257 23.65 21.68 -6.22
N LEU A 258 24.62 21.10 -5.51
CA LEU A 258 25.99 21.14 -5.95
C LEU A 258 26.22 20.25 -7.18
N ALA A 259 26.46 20.82 -8.35
CA ALA A 259 26.85 20.03 -9.51
C ALA A 259 28.20 19.34 -9.24
N LEU A 260 28.22 18.01 -9.28
CA LEU A 260 29.39 17.20 -8.98
C LEU A 260 30.17 16.91 -10.25
N GLU A 261 31.48 17.08 -10.20
CA GLU A 261 32.40 16.71 -11.29
C GLU A 261 32.64 15.19 -11.26
N VAL A 262 31.88 14.41 -12.03
CA VAL A 262 32.04 12.96 -12.09
C VAL A 262 33.27 12.60 -12.96
N ARG A 263 34.50 12.74 -12.42
CA ARG A 263 35.75 12.43 -13.11
C ARG A 263 35.99 10.94 -13.30
N GLY A 264 35.46 10.12 -12.41
CA GLY A 264 35.44 8.66 -12.46
C GLY A 264 36.81 8.01 -12.19
N ALA A 265 37.80 8.71 -11.65
CA ALA A 265 39.10 8.11 -11.33
C ALA A 265 38.98 7.08 -10.18
N LEU A 266 38.31 7.45 -9.10
CA LEU A 266 38.03 6.53 -7.98
C LEU A 266 37.12 5.39 -8.41
N ALA A 267 36.08 5.67 -9.23
CA ALA A 267 35.20 4.65 -9.78
C ALA A 267 35.94 3.60 -10.61
N ARG A 268 36.89 4.01 -11.47
CA ARG A 268 37.75 3.08 -12.25
C ARG A 268 38.65 2.24 -11.34
N ARG A 269 39.22 2.82 -10.29
CA ARG A 269 40.04 2.10 -9.31
C ARG A 269 39.20 1.05 -8.56
N LEU A 270 38.03 1.44 -8.10
CA LEU A 270 37.08 0.48 -7.48
C LEU A 270 36.71 -0.64 -8.45
N ALA A 271 36.29 -0.31 -9.68
CA ALA A 271 35.88 -1.31 -10.67
C ALA A 271 36.99 -2.32 -10.99
N ALA A 272 38.25 -1.89 -10.99
CA ALA A 272 39.40 -2.77 -11.19
C ALA A 272 39.71 -3.67 -9.98
N ALA A 273 39.37 -3.23 -8.77
CA ALA A 273 39.60 -3.97 -7.52
C ALA A 273 38.46 -4.97 -7.19
N LEU A 274 37.28 -4.82 -7.82
CA LEU A 274 36.15 -5.71 -7.55
C LEU A 274 36.40 -7.13 -8.11
N PRO A 275 36.03 -8.20 -7.35
CA PRO A 275 36.17 -9.59 -7.79
C PRO A 275 35.12 -10.00 -8.85
N PHE A 276 34.27 -9.09 -9.27
CA PHE A 276 33.18 -9.31 -10.24
C PHE A 276 33.01 -8.11 -11.18
N ARG A 277 32.33 -8.33 -12.28
CA ARG A 277 31.96 -7.27 -13.23
C ARG A 277 30.54 -6.77 -12.98
N LEU A 278 30.33 -5.46 -13.14
CA LEU A 278 29.00 -4.87 -13.08
C LEU A 278 28.13 -5.38 -14.23
N THR A 279 26.84 -5.64 -13.95
CA THR A 279 25.85 -6.01 -14.96
C THR A 279 25.52 -4.84 -15.90
N ALA A 280 24.86 -5.11 -17.03
CA ALA A 280 24.41 -4.05 -17.93
C ALA A 280 23.42 -3.11 -17.25
N ALA A 281 22.47 -3.67 -16.46
CA ALA A 281 21.51 -2.88 -15.69
C ALA A 281 22.20 -1.98 -14.65
N GLN A 282 23.18 -2.48 -13.92
CA GLN A 282 23.93 -1.67 -12.95
C GLN A 282 24.66 -0.52 -13.64
N ARG A 283 25.31 -0.77 -14.79
CA ARG A 283 26.00 0.30 -15.56
C ARG A 283 25.02 1.34 -16.09
N ARG A 284 23.85 0.94 -16.58
CA ARG A 284 22.77 1.85 -17.00
C ARG A 284 22.35 2.77 -15.85
N VAL A 285 22.03 2.20 -14.69
CA VAL A 285 21.61 2.95 -13.51
C VAL A 285 22.71 3.90 -13.02
N LEU A 286 23.98 3.49 -13.05
CA LEU A 286 25.12 4.35 -12.72
C LEU A 286 25.27 5.52 -13.68
N HIS A 287 25.00 5.32 -14.96
CA HIS A 287 25.02 6.40 -15.95
C HIS A 287 23.91 7.43 -15.65
N GLU A 288 22.68 6.98 -15.39
CA GLU A 288 21.56 7.84 -15.00
C GLU A 288 21.86 8.65 -13.73
N ILE A 289 22.47 8.03 -12.72
CA ILE A 289 22.89 8.70 -11.49
C ILE A 289 23.98 9.74 -11.77
N ALA A 290 24.97 9.40 -12.60
CA ALA A 290 26.09 10.31 -12.93
C ALA A 290 25.60 11.55 -13.68
N GLU A 291 24.65 11.38 -14.61
CA GLU A 291 24.00 12.49 -15.29
C GLU A 291 23.28 13.42 -14.32
N ASP A 292 22.49 12.85 -13.40
CA ASP A 292 21.76 13.65 -12.40
C ASP A 292 22.70 14.38 -11.45
N LEU A 293 23.75 13.72 -10.95
CA LEU A 293 24.74 14.31 -10.04
C LEU A 293 25.52 15.47 -10.68
N SER A 294 25.66 15.48 -12.02
CA SER A 294 26.34 16.53 -12.76
C SER A 294 25.51 17.80 -12.96
N ARG A 295 24.21 17.76 -12.63
CA ARG A 295 23.31 18.91 -12.77
C ARG A 295 23.32 19.79 -11.53
N SER A 296 22.99 21.07 -11.71
CA SER A 296 22.78 22.01 -10.61
C SER A 296 21.38 21.88 -9.94
N GLU A 297 20.59 20.92 -10.36
CA GLU A 297 19.32 20.54 -9.74
C GLU A 297 19.51 19.33 -8.83
N PRO A 298 18.85 19.26 -7.67
CA PRO A 298 18.99 18.11 -6.79
C PRO A 298 18.46 16.83 -7.45
N MET A 299 19.29 15.79 -7.50
CA MET A 299 18.86 14.44 -7.84
C MET A 299 17.89 13.93 -6.77
N LEU A 300 16.76 13.44 -7.20
CA LEU A 300 15.76 12.73 -6.37
C LEU A 300 15.49 11.40 -7.05
N ARG A 301 16.27 10.36 -6.73
CA ARG A 301 16.24 9.10 -7.48
C ARG A 301 16.02 7.90 -6.57
N LEU A 302 15.06 7.06 -6.97
CA LEU A 302 14.78 5.75 -6.38
C LEU A 302 15.45 4.65 -7.22
N VAL A 303 16.37 3.91 -6.62
CA VAL A 303 16.93 2.69 -7.21
C VAL A 303 16.23 1.49 -6.62
N GLN A 304 15.49 0.79 -7.45
CA GLN A 304 14.81 -0.44 -7.09
C GLN A 304 15.41 -1.66 -7.79
N GLY A 305 15.33 -2.80 -7.15
CA GLY A 305 15.81 -4.06 -7.71
C GLY A 305 15.66 -5.16 -6.68
N ASP A 306 15.62 -6.37 -7.13
CA ASP A 306 15.43 -7.54 -6.29
C ASP A 306 16.49 -7.67 -5.19
N VAL A 307 16.23 -8.50 -4.18
CA VAL A 307 17.21 -8.81 -3.12
C VAL A 307 18.46 -9.41 -3.76
N GLY A 308 19.61 -8.76 -3.52
CA GLY A 308 20.89 -9.19 -4.08
C GLY A 308 21.16 -8.76 -5.53
N SER A 309 20.38 -7.84 -6.12
CA SER A 309 20.65 -7.23 -7.43
C SER A 309 21.89 -6.31 -7.46
N GLY A 310 22.48 -6.03 -6.29
CA GLY A 310 23.68 -5.20 -6.15
C GLY A 310 23.42 -3.70 -6.02
N LYS A 311 22.31 -3.29 -5.40
CA LYS A 311 22.03 -1.88 -5.10
C LYS A 311 23.14 -1.21 -4.30
N THR A 312 23.71 -1.92 -3.34
CA THR A 312 24.79 -1.40 -2.47
C THR A 312 26.04 -0.99 -3.25
N ILE A 313 26.42 -1.75 -4.28
CA ILE A 313 27.57 -1.37 -5.10
C ILE A 313 27.27 -0.16 -5.97
N VAL A 314 26.02 -0.01 -6.46
CA VAL A 314 25.57 1.19 -7.16
C VAL A 314 25.67 2.43 -6.24
N ALA A 315 25.23 2.30 -4.99
CA ALA A 315 25.39 3.36 -3.98
C ALA A 315 26.84 3.70 -3.70
N ALA A 316 27.74 2.71 -3.68
CA ALA A 316 29.18 2.94 -3.50
C ALA A 316 29.78 3.77 -4.65
N PHE A 317 29.44 3.47 -5.90
CA PHE A 317 29.88 4.26 -7.05
C PHE A 317 29.32 5.69 -7.02
N ALA A 318 28.05 5.87 -6.64
CA ALA A 318 27.46 7.20 -6.46
C ALA A 318 28.16 7.98 -5.35
N ALA A 319 28.51 7.33 -4.24
CA ALA A 319 29.27 7.95 -3.15
C ALA A 319 30.66 8.40 -3.62
N LEU A 320 31.36 7.58 -4.41
CA LEU A 320 32.68 7.95 -4.95
C LEU A 320 32.65 9.19 -5.85
N ALA A 321 31.57 9.36 -6.64
CA ALA A 321 31.39 10.55 -7.46
C ALA A 321 31.33 11.84 -6.61
N ALA A 322 30.61 11.80 -5.49
CA ALA A 322 30.52 12.92 -4.56
C ALA A 322 31.85 13.17 -3.82
N ILE A 323 32.50 12.10 -3.35
CA ILE A 323 33.80 12.18 -2.63
C ILE A 323 34.91 12.71 -3.55
N GLU A 324 34.94 12.29 -4.81
CA GLU A 324 35.90 12.76 -5.82
C GLU A 324 35.76 14.26 -6.09
N SER A 325 34.57 14.82 -5.89
CA SER A 325 34.29 16.26 -5.97
C SER A 325 34.59 17.01 -4.65
N GLY A 326 35.17 16.34 -3.66
CA GLY A 326 35.51 16.95 -2.36
C GLY A 326 34.28 17.19 -1.47
N ALA A 327 33.20 16.46 -1.68
CA ALA A 327 31.96 16.56 -0.91
C ALA A 327 31.78 15.39 0.04
N GLN A 328 30.89 15.57 1.03
CA GLN A 328 30.55 14.54 2.00
C GLN A 328 29.31 13.72 1.53
N VAL A 329 29.29 12.47 1.92
CA VAL A 329 28.19 11.54 1.69
C VAL A 329 27.67 11.02 3.02
N ALA A 330 26.34 11.01 3.21
CA ALA A 330 25.67 10.37 4.33
C ALA A 330 24.88 9.15 3.83
N LEU A 331 25.15 7.96 4.38
CA LEU A 331 24.41 6.75 4.13
C LEU A 331 23.62 6.36 5.39
N MET A 332 22.32 6.32 5.27
CA MET A 332 21.39 6.00 6.35
C MET A 332 20.70 4.64 6.12
N ALA A 333 20.74 3.77 7.11
CA ALA A 333 20.01 2.50 7.11
C ALA A 333 19.04 2.42 8.32
N PRO A 334 17.91 1.70 8.20
CA PRO A 334 16.85 1.70 9.23
C PRO A 334 17.24 0.98 10.52
N THR A 335 18.17 0.05 10.46
CA THR A 335 18.60 -0.73 11.61
C THR A 335 20.11 -0.69 11.77
N GLU A 336 20.60 -0.88 13.02
CA GLU A 336 22.03 -0.92 13.30
C GLU A 336 22.73 -2.05 12.55
N LEU A 337 22.09 -3.21 12.42
CA LEU A 337 22.66 -4.36 11.72
C LEU A 337 22.88 -4.09 10.23
N LEU A 338 21.92 -3.45 9.54
CA LEU A 338 22.07 -3.06 8.14
C LEU A 338 23.13 -1.97 7.98
N ALA A 339 23.12 -0.97 8.86
CA ALA A 339 24.10 0.09 8.82
C ALA A 339 25.52 -0.44 9.03
N GLU A 340 25.72 -1.42 9.95
CA GLU A 340 27.00 -2.11 10.20
C GLU A 340 27.46 -2.89 8.97
N GLN A 341 26.53 -3.58 8.28
CA GLN A 341 26.85 -4.28 7.02
C GLN A 341 27.27 -3.34 5.93
N HIS A 342 26.61 -2.19 5.79
CA HIS A 342 27.06 -1.15 4.86
C HIS A 342 28.44 -0.65 5.25
N ALA A 343 28.69 -0.40 6.54
CA ALA A 343 29.99 0.05 7.00
C ALA A 343 31.11 -0.96 6.65
N GLN A 344 30.88 -2.26 6.88
CA GLN A 344 31.82 -3.32 6.53
C GLN A 344 32.04 -3.42 5.02
N ALA A 345 30.98 -3.37 4.22
CA ALA A 345 31.07 -3.46 2.76
C ALA A 345 31.81 -2.24 2.17
N PHE A 346 31.45 -1.04 2.63
CA PHE A 346 32.09 0.19 2.17
C PHE A 346 33.55 0.29 2.65
N ALA A 347 33.87 -0.15 3.88
CA ALA A 347 35.26 -0.22 4.34
C ALA A 347 36.09 -1.13 3.43
N ALA A 348 35.62 -2.35 3.13
CA ALA A 348 36.33 -3.27 2.25
C ALA A 348 36.60 -2.70 0.85
N TRP A 349 35.69 -1.86 0.32
CA TRP A 349 35.82 -1.25 -1.00
C TRP A 349 36.62 0.08 -0.98
N PHE A 350 36.56 0.85 0.11
CA PHE A 350 37.03 2.23 0.17
C PHE A 350 38.37 2.39 0.88
N GLU A 351 38.71 1.53 1.86
CA GLU A 351 40.03 1.54 2.49
C GLU A 351 41.19 1.39 1.49
N PRO A 352 41.11 0.50 0.45
CA PRO A 352 42.13 0.41 -0.58
C PRO A 352 42.26 1.68 -1.42
N LEU A 353 41.24 2.56 -1.41
CA LEU A 353 41.23 3.86 -2.08
C LEU A 353 41.73 5.00 -1.17
N GLY A 354 42.02 4.73 0.10
CA GLY A 354 42.40 5.71 1.10
C GLY A 354 41.22 6.51 1.68
N ILE A 355 39.99 6.00 1.58
CA ILE A 355 38.81 6.67 2.07
C ILE A 355 38.29 5.96 3.31
N GLU A 356 38.25 6.68 4.42
CA GLU A 356 37.72 6.20 5.69
C GLU A 356 36.25 6.62 5.87
N ALA A 357 35.41 5.69 6.36
CA ALA A 357 34.07 5.98 6.77
C ALA A 357 33.98 6.31 8.27
N VAL A 358 33.15 7.28 8.63
CA VAL A 358 32.76 7.55 10.02
C VAL A 358 31.47 6.79 10.32
N TRP A 359 31.52 5.99 11.40
CA TRP A 359 30.36 5.28 11.92
C TRP A 359 29.62 6.10 12.98
N LEU A 360 28.28 6.24 12.86
CA LEU A 360 27.45 6.89 13.87
C LEU A 360 26.12 6.15 14.06
N SER A 361 25.96 5.58 15.26
CA SER A 361 24.71 4.92 15.67
C SER A 361 24.30 5.33 17.08
N GLY A 362 23.10 4.93 17.50
CA GLY A 362 22.62 5.16 18.86
C GLY A 362 23.47 4.51 19.97
N LYS A 363 24.30 3.52 19.62
CA LYS A 363 25.22 2.85 20.56
C LYS A 363 26.51 3.61 20.80
N VAL A 364 26.90 4.47 19.88
CA VAL A 364 28.11 5.29 20.01
C VAL A 364 27.86 6.40 21.03
N LYS A 365 28.51 6.34 22.20
CA LYS A 365 28.31 7.27 23.33
C LYS A 365 29.62 7.89 23.81
N GLY A 366 29.50 8.93 24.63
CA GLY A 366 30.61 9.56 25.32
C GLY A 366 31.70 10.09 24.37
N LYS A 367 32.97 9.86 24.68
CA LYS A 367 34.13 10.35 23.93
C LYS A 367 34.13 9.87 22.47
N ALA A 368 33.72 8.61 22.20
CA ALA A 368 33.65 8.07 20.85
C ALA A 368 32.62 8.83 19.98
N ARG A 369 31.49 9.19 20.55
CA ARG A 369 30.48 10.00 19.88
C ARG A 369 30.99 11.40 19.59
N ALA A 370 31.62 12.07 20.55
CA ALA A 370 32.20 13.39 20.38
C ALA A 370 33.27 13.39 19.29
N ALA A 371 34.15 12.38 19.24
CA ALA A 371 35.14 12.22 18.20
C ALA A 371 34.54 12.00 16.81
N ALA A 372 33.45 11.16 16.72
CA ALA A 372 32.74 10.97 15.46
C ALA A 372 32.11 12.28 14.95
N LEU A 373 31.42 13.02 15.83
CA LEU A 373 30.82 14.31 15.51
C LEU A 373 31.85 15.32 15.04
N ALA A 374 33.00 15.39 15.71
CA ALA A 374 34.11 16.28 15.31
C ALA A 374 34.67 15.92 13.92
N ARG A 375 34.83 14.62 13.61
CA ARG A 375 35.27 14.15 12.29
C ARG A 375 34.26 14.48 11.20
N ILE A 376 32.93 14.33 11.49
CA ILE A 376 31.87 14.70 10.53
C ILE A 376 31.93 16.20 10.23
N ALA A 377 32.01 17.03 11.26
CA ALA A 377 32.11 18.49 11.13
C ALA A 377 33.41 18.95 10.44
N ALA A 378 34.50 18.17 10.57
CA ALA A 378 35.76 18.42 9.88
C ALA A 378 35.79 17.97 8.41
N GLY A 379 34.69 17.39 7.89
CA GLY A 379 34.57 17.03 6.48
C GLY A 379 34.91 15.58 6.15
N ALA A 380 34.67 14.63 7.07
CA ALA A 380 34.80 13.19 6.78
C ALA A 380 34.04 12.82 5.50
N PRO A 381 34.69 12.17 4.51
CA PRO A 381 34.10 12.01 3.16
C PRO A 381 32.85 11.09 3.15
N LEU A 382 32.80 10.08 4.04
CA LEU A 382 31.68 9.14 4.14
C LEU A 382 31.24 8.99 5.60
N VAL A 383 29.95 9.13 5.83
CA VAL A 383 29.33 8.92 7.13
C VAL A 383 28.23 7.87 6.98
N ILE A 384 28.34 6.78 7.72
CA ILE A 384 27.35 5.67 7.70
C ILE A 384 26.71 5.57 9.07
N GLY A 385 25.38 5.45 9.12
CA GLY A 385 24.71 5.33 10.39
C GLY A 385 23.22 5.01 10.27
N THR A 386 22.55 5.16 11.42
CA THR A 386 21.10 4.98 11.54
C THR A 386 20.42 6.35 11.66
N HIS A 387 19.18 6.38 12.18
CA HIS A 387 18.49 7.62 12.54
C HIS A 387 19.31 8.55 13.48
N ALA A 388 20.43 8.07 14.04
CA ALA A 388 21.36 8.92 14.79
C ALA A 388 21.93 10.07 13.95
N LEU A 389 21.99 9.93 12.61
CA LEU A 389 22.40 10.98 11.68
C LEU A 389 21.42 12.17 11.63
N LEU A 390 20.19 11.96 12.02
CA LEU A 390 19.12 12.98 12.04
C LEU A 390 19.20 13.90 13.27
N GLN A 391 19.93 13.50 14.32
CA GLN A 391 19.96 14.22 15.59
C GLN A 391 20.66 15.59 15.45
N GLU A 392 20.17 16.60 16.17
CA GLU A 392 20.66 18.00 16.10
C GLU A 392 22.18 18.17 16.15
N PRO A 393 22.93 17.44 17.03
CA PRO A 393 24.39 17.65 17.13
C PRO A 393 25.19 17.25 15.88
N VAL A 394 24.58 16.55 14.91
CA VAL A 394 25.26 16.14 13.68
C VAL A 394 25.27 17.30 12.70
N ALA A 395 26.43 17.87 12.44
CA ALA A 395 26.65 18.94 11.47
C ALA A 395 27.63 18.47 10.39
N PHE A 396 27.28 18.66 9.14
CA PHE A 396 28.12 18.35 7.99
C PHE A 396 28.79 19.63 7.46
N ALA A 397 30.04 19.55 7.04
CA ALA A 397 30.75 20.68 6.45
C ALA A 397 30.32 20.94 4.99
N ARG A 398 30.08 19.86 4.20
CA ARG A 398 29.71 19.94 2.77
C ARG A 398 28.99 18.69 2.32
N LEU A 399 27.81 18.46 2.87
CA LEU A 399 26.98 17.30 2.50
C LEU A 399 26.36 17.51 1.12
N ALA A 400 26.75 16.69 0.13
CA ALA A 400 26.23 16.79 -1.24
C ALA A 400 25.40 15.58 -1.68
N LEU A 401 25.55 14.44 -1.02
CA LEU A 401 24.76 13.23 -1.35
C LEU A 401 24.26 12.54 -0.09
N VAL A 402 22.96 12.29 -0.07
CA VAL A 402 22.28 11.49 0.94
C VAL A 402 21.81 10.18 0.29
N ILE A 403 22.23 9.07 0.87
CA ILE A 403 21.82 7.72 0.45
C ILE A 403 20.93 7.13 1.56
N VAL A 404 19.73 6.69 1.21
CA VAL A 404 18.78 6.07 2.16
C VAL A 404 18.46 4.67 1.69
N ASP A 405 18.78 3.67 2.51
CA ASP A 405 18.44 2.27 2.22
C ASP A 405 17.13 1.87 2.90
N GLU A 406 16.35 1.01 2.26
CA GLU A 406 15.03 0.53 2.71
C GLU A 406 14.07 1.66 3.11
N GLN A 407 13.81 2.55 2.18
CA GLN A 407 13.01 3.76 2.35
C GLN A 407 11.67 3.53 3.04
N HIS A 408 10.99 2.40 2.74
CA HIS A 408 9.67 2.09 3.29
C HIS A 408 9.63 2.00 4.82
N ARG A 409 10.78 1.92 5.48
CA ARG A 409 10.92 1.90 6.96
C ARG A 409 11.16 3.29 7.57
N PHE A 410 11.26 4.34 6.74
CA PHE A 410 11.43 5.72 7.18
C PHE A 410 10.20 6.57 6.88
N GLY A 411 9.78 7.38 7.84
CA GLY A 411 8.74 8.39 7.62
C GLY A 411 9.24 9.54 6.71
N VAL A 412 8.31 10.21 6.03
CA VAL A 412 8.60 11.38 5.17
C VAL A 412 9.39 12.45 5.92
N HIS A 413 9.01 12.75 7.16
CA HIS A 413 9.69 13.73 8.02
C HIS A 413 11.18 13.42 8.22
N GLN A 414 11.57 12.17 8.39
CA GLN A 414 12.96 11.79 8.63
C GLN A 414 13.86 12.06 7.40
N ARG A 415 13.32 11.90 6.20
CA ARG A 415 14.04 12.20 4.95
C ARG A 415 14.27 13.70 4.77
N LEU A 416 13.27 14.51 5.11
CA LEU A 416 13.37 15.96 5.07
C LEU A 416 14.44 16.49 6.02
N VAL A 417 14.50 16.00 7.25
CA VAL A 417 15.50 16.41 8.25
C VAL A 417 16.93 16.19 7.76
N LEU A 418 17.24 15.03 7.13
CA LEU A 418 18.61 14.76 6.65
C LEU A 418 18.95 15.65 5.45
N ARG A 419 18.00 15.94 4.58
CA ARG A 419 18.16 16.91 3.49
C ARG A 419 18.48 18.30 4.04
N ASP A 420 17.72 18.74 5.04
CA ASP A 420 17.84 20.09 5.58
C ASP A 420 19.17 20.29 6.33
N LYS A 421 19.78 19.21 6.87
CA LYS A 421 21.14 19.25 7.44
C LYS A 421 22.24 19.54 6.43
N GLY A 422 22.04 19.26 5.16
CA GLY A 422 22.95 19.61 4.07
C GLY A 422 22.57 20.89 3.34
N ALA A 423 21.45 21.52 3.73
CA ALA A 423 20.99 22.75 3.11
C ALA A 423 21.77 23.97 3.66
N ASP A 424 22.33 24.77 2.77
CA ASP A 424 23.00 26.02 3.11
C ASP A 424 22.14 27.27 2.85
N GLY A 425 20.83 27.07 2.70
CA GLY A 425 19.85 28.09 2.36
C GLY A 425 19.70 28.37 0.84
N ARG A 426 20.61 27.84 0.02
CA ARG A 426 20.60 27.98 -1.46
C ARG A 426 20.67 26.63 -2.17
N GLN A 427 21.30 25.64 -1.57
CA GLN A 427 21.51 24.32 -2.14
C GLN A 427 21.09 23.25 -1.16
N VAL A 428 20.59 22.13 -1.68
CA VAL A 428 20.27 20.92 -0.92
C VAL A 428 21.04 19.72 -1.48
N PRO A 429 21.32 18.69 -0.67
CA PRO A 429 22.03 17.52 -1.16
C PRO A 429 21.20 16.71 -2.14
N HIS A 430 21.85 16.05 -3.09
CA HIS A 430 21.28 15.01 -3.91
C HIS A 430 20.77 13.86 -3.04
N GLN A 431 19.67 13.20 -3.43
CA GLN A 431 19.11 12.08 -2.71
C GLN A 431 19.04 10.84 -3.58
N LEU A 432 19.67 9.77 -3.10
CA LEU A 432 19.60 8.43 -3.67
C LEU A 432 18.88 7.52 -2.69
N VAL A 433 17.75 7.03 -3.08
CA VAL A 433 16.92 6.16 -2.26
C VAL A 433 16.97 4.74 -2.82
N MET A 434 17.10 3.75 -1.96
CA MET A 434 17.14 2.35 -2.36
C MET A 434 16.02 1.55 -1.68
N THR A 435 15.50 0.56 -2.38
CA THR A 435 14.59 -0.43 -1.81
C THR A 435 14.85 -1.83 -2.37
N ALA A 436 14.80 -2.84 -1.49
CA ALA A 436 14.88 -4.25 -1.89
C ALA A 436 13.50 -4.86 -2.17
N THR A 437 12.42 -4.17 -1.80
CA THR A 437 11.08 -4.56 -2.24
C THR A 437 10.81 -3.91 -3.59
N PRO A 438 10.68 -4.69 -4.67
CA PRO A 438 10.25 -4.13 -5.93
C PRO A 438 8.88 -3.46 -5.76
N ILE A 439 8.77 -2.23 -6.26
CA ILE A 439 7.52 -1.48 -6.23
C ILE A 439 6.87 -1.68 -7.61
N PRO A 440 5.62 -2.14 -7.69
CA PRO A 440 4.92 -2.25 -8.96
C PRO A 440 5.00 -0.94 -9.73
N ARG A 441 5.19 -1.02 -11.06
CA ARG A 441 5.38 0.16 -11.90
C ARG A 441 4.23 1.16 -11.76
N THR A 442 3.01 0.67 -11.69
CA THR A 442 1.79 1.48 -11.48
C THR A 442 1.83 2.25 -10.16
N LEU A 443 2.24 1.59 -9.09
CA LEU A 443 2.39 2.22 -7.78
C LEU A 443 3.56 3.21 -7.75
N ALA A 444 4.68 2.89 -8.40
CA ALA A 444 5.82 3.80 -8.53
C ALA A 444 5.42 5.09 -9.27
N MET A 445 4.62 4.98 -10.32
CA MET A 445 4.14 6.12 -11.10
C MET A 445 3.14 7.01 -10.34
N THR A 446 2.46 6.49 -9.33
CA THR A 446 1.45 7.24 -8.56
C THR A 446 1.97 7.71 -7.20
N ALA A 447 2.63 6.85 -6.43
CA ALA A 447 3.04 7.12 -5.06
C ALA A 447 4.44 7.74 -4.95
N TYR A 448 5.28 7.60 -5.99
CA TYR A 448 6.67 8.07 -6.04
C TYR A 448 6.92 8.95 -7.27
N ALA A 449 5.89 9.65 -7.74
CA ALA A 449 6.01 10.55 -8.90
C ALA A 449 6.93 11.77 -8.64
N ASP A 450 7.30 11.99 -7.40
CA ASP A 450 8.31 12.96 -6.97
C ASP A 450 9.74 12.47 -7.20
N LEU A 451 9.97 11.17 -7.45
CA LEU A 451 11.29 10.57 -7.66
C LEU A 451 11.47 10.09 -9.10
N ASP A 452 12.69 10.20 -9.62
CA ASP A 452 13.12 9.46 -10.80
C ASP A 452 13.38 8.00 -10.41
N VAL A 453 12.89 7.05 -11.21
CA VAL A 453 12.98 5.63 -10.88
C VAL A 453 13.99 4.95 -11.80
N SER A 454 14.97 4.27 -11.21
CA SER A 454 15.92 3.38 -11.88
C SER A 454 15.69 1.94 -11.43
N VAL A 455 15.67 1.01 -12.36
CA VAL A 455 15.41 -0.41 -12.09
C VAL A 455 16.66 -1.24 -12.41
N ILE A 456 17.12 -2.03 -11.43
CA ILE A 456 18.13 -3.07 -11.66
C ILE A 456 17.37 -4.37 -11.90
N ASP A 457 17.13 -4.68 -13.16
CA ASP A 457 16.35 -5.80 -13.67
C ASP A 457 17.19 -7.04 -14.02
N GLU A 458 18.48 -7.04 -13.66
CA GLU A 458 19.40 -8.15 -13.83
C GLU A 458 19.95 -8.61 -12.47
N LEU A 459 20.08 -9.93 -12.31
CA LEU A 459 20.82 -10.51 -11.20
C LEU A 459 22.32 -10.61 -11.54
N PRO A 460 23.22 -10.48 -10.56
CA PRO A 460 24.65 -10.68 -10.77
C PRO A 460 24.98 -12.07 -11.34
N PRO A 461 26.02 -12.18 -12.17
CA PRO A 461 26.45 -13.47 -12.71
C PRO A 461 26.76 -14.49 -11.62
N GLY A 462 26.42 -15.76 -11.84
CA GLY A 462 26.66 -16.86 -10.89
C GLY A 462 25.56 -17.09 -9.86
N ARG A 463 24.51 -16.28 -9.83
CA ARG A 463 23.35 -16.49 -8.98
C ARG A 463 22.37 -17.47 -9.64
N THR A 464 22.06 -18.57 -8.93
CA THR A 464 21.06 -19.55 -9.39
C THR A 464 19.67 -19.20 -8.82
N PRO A 465 18.59 -19.39 -9.61
CA PRO A 465 17.23 -19.20 -9.11
C PRO A 465 16.95 -20.13 -7.90
N VAL A 466 16.29 -19.59 -6.88
CA VAL A 466 15.89 -20.37 -5.70
C VAL A 466 14.63 -21.15 -6.03
N GLN A 467 14.72 -22.50 -5.95
CA GLN A 467 13.55 -23.37 -6.11
C GLN A 467 12.61 -23.18 -4.90
N THR A 468 11.35 -22.86 -5.16
CA THR A 468 10.35 -22.72 -4.09
C THR A 468 9.38 -23.89 -4.12
N VAL A 469 9.17 -24.55 -2.96
CA VAL A 469 8.20 -25.63 -2.79
C VAL A 469 7.26 -25.32 -1.63
N ALA A 470 5.99 -25.71 -1.74
CA ALA A 470 5.02 -25.60 -0.66
C ALA A 470 4.69 -27.01 -0.13
N ILE A 471 4.77 -27.22 1.17
CA ILE A 471 4.62 -28.53 1.82
C ILE A 471 3.64 -28.40 2.98
N ASP A 472 2.70 -29.35 3.12
CA ASP A 472 1.81 -29.42 4.27
C ASP A 472 2.61 -29.74 5.55
N ALA A 473 2.25 -29.10 6.65
CA ALA A 473 2.89 -29.27 7.96
C ALA A 473 2.83 -30.72 8.48
N LEU A 474 1.90 -31.53 7.98
CA LEU A 474 1.84 -32.97 8.30
C LEU A 474 3.08 -33.75 7.82
N ARG A 475 3.83 -33.19 6.85
CA ARG A 475 5.08 -33.80 6.32
C ARG A 475 6.33 -33.22 6.97
N ARG A 476 6.22 -32.63 8.17
CA ARG A 476 7.34 -32.01 8.90
C ARG A 476 8.49 -33.00 9.15
N ASP A 477 8.18 -34.21 9.57
CA ASP A 477 9.21 -35.20 9.90
C ASP A 477 10.02 -35.62 8.66
N GLU A 478 9.36 -35.83 7.53
CA GLU A 478 10.05 -36.09 6.25
C GLU A 478 10.97 -34.92 5.87
N LEU A 479 10.54 -33.68 6.11
CA LEU A 479 11.34 -32.51 5.85
C LEU A 479 12.58 -32.44 6.74
N ILE A 480 12.46 -32.77 8.04
CA ILE A 480 13.58 -32.77 8.99
C ILE A 480 14.64 -33.79 8.54
N GLU A 481 14.24 -34.98 8.07
CA GLU A 481 15.19 -35.97 7.51
C GLU A 481 15.95 -35.45 6.30
N ARG A 482 15.25 -34.77 5.38
CA ARG A 482 15.89 -34.15 4.21
C ARG A 482 16.87 -33.05 4.58
N ILE A 483 16.53 -32.24 5.61
CA ILE A 483 17.41 -31.21 6.14
C ILE A 483 18.64 -31.84 6.76
N ARG A 484 18.49 -32.88 7.56
CA ARG A 484 19.62 -33.63 8.16
C ARG A 484 20.60 -34.07 7.06
N ALA A 485 20.09 -34.67 5.99
CA ALA A 485 20.92 -35.09 4.86
C ALA A 485 21.63 -33.90 4.16
N ALA A 486 21.00 -32.77 4.06
CA ALA A 486 21.62 -31.59 3.49
C ALA A 486 22.68 -30.94 4.40
N LEU A 487 22.43 -30.87 5.70
CA LEU A 487 23.38 -30.36 6.69
C LEU A 487 24.63 -31.24 6.81
N SER A 488 24.48 -32.56 6.67
CA SER A 488 25.62 -33.50 6.64
C SER A 488 26.53 -33.30 5.42
N GLN A 489 26.04 -32.68 4.35
CA GLN A 489 26.80 -32.28 3.16
C GLN A 489 27.51 -30.92 3.34
N GLY A 490 27.50 -30.33 4.52
CA GLY A 490 28.12 -29.04 4.81
C GLY A 490 27.27 -27.82 4.40
N ARG A 491 25.99 -28.02 4.06
CA ARG A 491 25.05 -26.93 3.78
C ARG A 491 24.57 -26.29 5.08
N GLN A 492 24.13 -25.03 4.98
CA GLN A 492 23.50 -24.34 6.10
C GLN A 492 22.03 -24.04 5.78
N ALA A 493 21.20 -24.00 6.82
CA ALA A 493 19.77 -23.77 6.69
C ALA A 493 19.25 -22.69 7.65
N TYR A 494 18.27 -21.92 7.20
CA TYR A 494 17.40 -21.10 8.02
C TYR A 494 16.09 -21.84 8.31
N TRP A 495 15.61 -21.74 9.53
CA TRP A 495 14.28 -22.17 9.94
C TRP A 495 13.52 -21.00 10.55
N VAL A 496 12.54 -20.48 9.84
CA VAL A 496 11.79 -19.27 10.21
C VAL A 496 10.48 -19.66 10.85
N CYS A 497 10.28 -19.25 12.10
CA CYS A 497 9.03 -19.42 12.84
C CYS A 497 8.20 -18.13 12.76
N THR A 498 6.91 -18.28 12.46
CA THR A 498 5.94 -17.19 12.41
C THR A 498 4.91 -17.33 13.53
N LEU A 499 4.12 -16.27 13.79
CA LEU A 499 3.07 -16.23 14.81
C LEU A 499 2.03 -17.37 14.66
N ILE A 500 1.55 -17.89 15.80
CA ILE A 500 0.51 -18.94 15.87
C ILE A 500 -0.90 -18.34 16.04
N GLU A 501 -1.06 -17.10 16.56
CA GLU A 501 -2.36 -16.50 16.86
C GLU A 501 -2.84 -15.48 15.82
N GLU A 502 -4.17 -15.45 15.64
CA GLU A 502 -4.92 -14.53 14.81
C GLU A 502 -5.05 -13.14 15.46
N SER A 503 -3.97 -12.36 15.57
CA SER A 503 -4.10 -10.94 15.85
C SER A 503 -3.88 -10.15 14.55
N GLU A 504 -4.86 -9.39 14.14
CA GLU A 504 -4.85 -8.56 12.93
C GLU A 504 -3.81 -7.43 12.94
N GLU A 505 -3.07 -7.24 14.07
CA GLU A 505 -2.01 -6.23 14.18
C GLU A 505 -0.65 -6.85 14.53
N PRO A 506 0.29 -6.93 13.56
CA PRO A 506 1.66 -7.44 13.80
C PRO A 506 2.50 -6.61 14.79
N SER A 507 2.06 -5.42 15.15
CA SER A 507 2.77 -4.46 15.99
C SER A 507 2.36 -4.45 17.47
N ALA A 508 1.43 -5.31 17.89
CA ALA A 508 1.02 -5.37 19.30
C ALA A 508 2.14 -5.90 20.20
N PRO A 509 2.36 -5.32 21.40
CA PRO A 509 3.43 -5.75 22.32
C PRO A 509 3.39 -7.24 22.72
N GLY A 510 2.22 -7.88 22.58
CA GLY A 510 2.04 -9.33 22.83
C GLY A 510 2.57 -10.21 21.69
N ALA A 511 2.50 -9.77 20.43
CA ALA A 511 2.90 -10.55 19.26
C ALA A 511 4.39 -10.96 19.30
N VAL A 512 5.28 -10.03 19.61
CA VAL A 512 6.73 -10.29 19.74
C VAL A 512 7.04 -11.31 20.85
N LYS A 513 6.20 -11.43 21.87
CA LYS A 513 6.36 -12.42 22.94
C LYS A 513 6.04 -13.82 22.45
N ILE A 514 5.02 -13.98 21.65
CA ILE A 514 4.54 -15.25 21.11
C ILE A 514 5.48 -15.77 20.01
N GLU A 515 5.98 -14.89 19.13
CA GLU A 515 7.00 -15.27 18.14
C GLU A 515 8.29 -15.80 18.77
N ALA A 516 8.79 -15.12 19.79
CA ALA A 516 9.99 -15.54 20.52
C ALA A 516 9.81 -16.91 21.17
N GLN A 517 8.64 -17.18 21.74
CA GLN A 517 8.28 -18.46 22.34
C GLN A 517 8.22 -19.56 21.28
N ALA A 518 7.58 -19.31 20.13
CA ALA A 518 7.50 -20.27 19.04
C ALA A 518 8.88 -20.64 18.48
N ALA A 519 9.77 -19.66 18.31
CA ALA A 519 11.12 -19.89 17.85
C ALA A 519 11.95 -20.67 18.89
N GLN A 520 11.76 -20.41 20.17
CA GLN A 520 12.43 -21.12 21.24
C GLN A 520 12.00 -22.59 21.31
N THR A 521 10.69 -22.86 21.26
CA THR A 521 10.15 -24.23 21.21
C THR A 521 10.64 -24.98 19.96
N ALA A 522 10.66 -24.32 18.79
CA ALA A 522 11.20 -24.94 17.59
C ALA A 522 12.71 -25.25 17.71
N HIS A 523 13.49 -24.36 18.34
CA HIS A 523 14.91 -24.56 18.58
C HIS A 523 15.16 -25.77 19.48
N GLU A 524 14.44 -25.91 20.59
CA GLU A 524 14.54 -27.03 21.51
C GLU A 524 14.22 -28.35 20.78
N LEU A 525 13.10 -28.41 20.08
CA LEU A 525 12.67 -29.60 19.36
C LEU A 525 13.63 -29.99 18.23
N LEU A 526 14.13 -29.03 17.46
CA LEU A 526 15.08 -29.31 16.38
C LEU A 526 16.45 -29.72 16.89
N THR A 527 16.86 -29.22 18.08
CA THR A 527 18.10 -29.66 18.74
C THR A 527 18.00 -31.10 19.18
N GLU A 528 16.85 -31.54 19.70
CA GLU A 528 16.58 -32.93 20.06
C GLU A 528 16.50 -33.84 18.83
N GLN A 529 15.81 -33.42 17.79
CA GLN A 529 15.59 -34.23 16.59
C GLN A 529 16.82 -34.31 15.66
N LEU A 530 17.78 -33.38 15.76
CA LEU A 530 18.99 -33.33 14.92
C LEU A 530 20.27 -33.48 15.75
N PRO A 531 20.51 -34.67 16.39
CA PRO A 531 21.71 -34.89 17.17
C PRO A 531 22.96 -34.73 16.30
N GLY A 532 23.96 -34.00 16.84
CA GLY A 532 25.20 -33.68 16.12
C GLY A 532 25.16 -32.45 15.21
N VAL A 533 24.01 -31.82 15.04
CA VAL A 533 23.85 -30.54 14.33
C VAL A 533 23.89 -29.41 15.37
N ARG A 534 24.70 -28.38 15.11
CA ARG A 534 24.69 -27.16 15.94
C ARG A 534 23.56 -26.25 15.50
N VAL A 535 22.52 -26.16 16.31
CA VAL A 535 21.33 -25.34 16.10
C VAL A 535 21.50 -24.03 16.85
N GLY A 536 21.38 -22.90 16.18
CA GLY A 536 21.38 -21.57 16.78
C GLY A 536 20.00 -20.96 16.82
N LEU A 537 19.81 -19.94 17.67
CA LEU A 537 18.54 -19.23 17.83
C LEU A 537 18.73 -17.72 17.69
N VAL A 538 17.84 -17.05 16.91
CA VAL A 538 17.78 -15.59 16.80
C VAL A 538 16.33 -15.12 16.80
N HIS A 539 15.94 -14.27 17.76
CA HIS A 539 14.60 -13.68 17.81
C HIS A 539 14.59 -12.22 18.29
N GLY A 540 13.48 -11.53 18.13
CA GLY A 540 13.34 -10.10 18.39
C GLY A 540 13.75 -9.64 19.79
N ARG A 541 13.56 -10.50 20.81
CA ARG A 541 13.80 -10.19 22.25
C ARG A 541 15.24 -10.41 22.74
N MET A 542 16.10 -11.05 21.94
CA MET A 542 17.51 -11.25 22.33
C MET A 542 18.23 -9.91 22.38
N LYS A 543 19.23 -9.81 23.25
CA LYS A 543 20.10 -8.63 23.30
C LYS A 543 20.87 -8.49 21.98
N PRO A 544 21.14 -7.26 21.52
CA PRO A 544 21.86 -7.05 20.27
C PRO A 544 23.19 -7.80 20.16
N ALA A 545 23.96 -7.89 21.24
CA ALA A 545 25.22 -8.62 21.25
C ALA A 545 25.05 -10.13 21.05
N GLU A 546 24.00 -10.72 21.63
CA GLU A 546 23.68 -12.14 21.48
C GLU A 546 23.25 -12.46 20.03
N LYS A 547 22.41 -11.58 19.43
CA LYS A 547 22.04 -11.70 18.01
C LYS A 547 23.25 -11.65 17.10
N GLN A 548 24.16 -10.69 17.35
CA GLN A 548 25.37 -10.51 16.57
C GLN A 548 26.30 -11.72 16.69
N ALA A 549 26.48 -12.26 17.90
CA ALA A 549 27.28 -13.46 18.14
C ALA A 549 26.70 -14.70 17.43
N ALA A 550 25.39 -14.94 17.52
CA ALA A 550 24.73 -16.06 16.84
C ALA A 550 24.83 -15.93 15.30
N MET A 551 24.65 -14.73 14.76
CA MET A 551 24.79 -14.48 13.33
C MET A 551 26.24 -14.61 12.84
N ALA A 552 27.23 -14.18 13.63
CA ALA A 552 28.64 -14.36 13.32
C ALA A 552 29.04 -15.85 13.31
N ALA A 553 28.59 -16.63 14.29
CA ALA A 553 28.81 -18.07 14.36
C ALA A 553 28.12 -18.83 13.21
N PHE A 554 26.93 -18.37 12.78
CA PHE A 554 26.26 -18.92 11.60
C PHE A 554 27.03 -18.58 10.32
N LYS A 555 27.50 -17.36 10.17
CA LYS A 555 28.32 -16.94 9.01
C LYS A 555 29.66 -17.69 8.95
N ALA A 556 30.26 -17.97 10.09
CA ALA A 556 31.50 -18.76 10.18
C ALA A 556 31.32 -20.25 9.88
N GLY A 557 30.06 -20.75 9.82
CA GLY A 557 29.76 -22.18 9.67
C GLY A 557 29.74 -22.94 10.97
N ASP A 558 29.93 -22.28 12.10
CA ASP A 558 29.88 -22.92 13.43
C ASP A 558 28.44 -23.35 13.77
N ILE A 559 27.43 -22.65 13.33
CA ILE A 559 26.02 -23.02 13.39
C ILE A 559 25.61 -23.50 12.01
N GLN A 560 24.98 -24.66 11.91
CA GLN A 560 24.53 -25.28 10.67
C GLN A 560 23.04 -25.00 10.39
N LEU A 561 22.22 -24.95 11.44
CA LEU A 561 20.80 -24.62 11.36
C LEU A 561 20.51 -23.40 12.24
N LEU A 562 19.99 -22.33 11.67
CA LEU A 562 19.59 -21.13 12.41
C LEU A 562 18.07 -21.04 12.50
N VAL A 563 17.54 -21.24 13.70
CA VAL A 563 16.13 -21.00 14.02
C VAL A 563 15.94 -19.50 14.28
N ALA A 564 14.98 -18.90 13.62
CA ALA A 564 14.75 -17.46 13.76
C ALA A 564 13.28 -17.07 13.60
N THR A 565 12.93 -15.89 14.10
CA THR A 565 11.69 -15.22 13.74
C THR A 565 11.89 -14.39 12.47
N THR A 566 10.87 -13.63 12.04
CA THR A 566 10.93 -12.70 10.89
C THR A 566 12.04 -11.64 10.98
N VAL A 567 12.70 -11.48 12.12
CA VAL A 567 13.86 -10.57 12.32
C VAL A 567 14.98 -10.78 11.30
N ILE A 568 15.10 -11.97 10.70
CA ILE A 568 16.08 -12.24 9.62
C ILE A 568 15.70 -11.65 8.26
N GLU A 569 14.53 -11.05 8.10
CA GLU A 569 14.22 -10.20 6.92
C GLU A 569 15.27 -9.10 6.76
N VAL A 570 15.83 -8.61 7.87
CA VAL A 570 16.88 -7.60 7.92
C VAL A 570 18.23 -8.30 7.98
N GLY A 571 18.86 -8.49 6.88
CA GLY A 571 19.77 -9.30 6.40
C GLY A 571 21.22 -9.48 6.76
N VAL A 572 21.69 -10.66 7.12
CA VAL A 572 23.10 -11.04 7.01
C VAL A 572 23.29 -11.90 5.76
N ASP A 573 24.36 -11.61 5.02
CA ASP A 573 24.76 -12.41 3.85
C ASP A 573 25.54 -13.64 4.31
N VAL A 574 24.98 -14.84 4.07
CA VAL A 574 25.59 -16.12 4.38
C VAL A 574 25.63 -16.98 3.13
N PRO A 575 26.75 -17.01 2.38
CA PRO A 575 26.84 -17.69 1.08
C PRO A 575 26.54 -19.20 1.13
N ASN A 576 26.88 -19.88 2.24
CA ASN A 576 26.63 -21.31 2.44
C ASN A 576 25.18 -21.66 2.81
N ALA A 577 24.36 -20.67 3.18
CA ALA A 577 22.94 -20.89 3.48
C ALA A 577 22.17 -21.11 2.18
N SER A 578 21.87 -22.39 1.89
CA SER A 578 21.20 -22.82 0.67
C SER A 578 19.78 -23.34 0.90
N LEU A 579 19.34 -23.42 2.15
CA LEU A 579 18.01 -23.86 2.53
C LEU A 579 17.31 -22.79 3.37
N MET A 580 16.07 -22.45 2.99
CA MET A 580 15.18 -21.58 3.74
C MET A 580 13.88 -22.32 4.02
N LEU A 581 13.52 -22.46 5.27
CA LEU A 581 12.26 -23.06 5.69
C LEU A 581 11.44 -22.02 6.40
N VAL A 582 10.19 -21.90 6.03
CA VAL A 582 9.25 -20.92 6.61
C VAL A 582 8.05 -21.69 7.13
N GLU A 583 7.84 -21.69 8.44
CA GLU A 583 6.65 -22.30 9.07
C GLU A 583 5.45 -21.35 8.96
N ASN A 584 4.25 -21.94 8.84
CA ASN A 584 2.97 -21.21 8.70
C ASN A 584 3.06 -20.10 7.63
N ALA A 585 3.65 -20.43 6.48
CA ALA A 585 3.92 -19.49 5.39
C ALA A 585 2.63 -18.83 4.86
N GLU A 586 1.48 -19.47 5.04
CA GLU A 586 0.15 -18.94 4.69
C GLU A 586 -0.21 -17.65 5.42
N ARG A 587 0.47 -17.33 6.52
CA ARG A 587 0.23 -16.13 7.34
C ARG A 587 1.07 -14.93 6.93
N LEU A 588 2.14 -15.15 6.18
CA LEU A 588 3.03 -14.09 5.73
C LEU A 588 2.52 -13.45 4.42
N GLY A 589 2.80 -12.16 4.27
CA GLY A 589 2.61 -11.46 3.01
C GLY A 589 3.63 -11.88 1.96
N LEU A 590 3.27 -11.70 0.68
CA LEU A 590 4.14 -12.04 -0.45
C LEU A 590 5.49 -11.31 -0.39
N ALA A 591 5.49 -10.03 -0.02
CA ALA A 591 6.72 -9.25 0.14
C ALA A 591 7.66 -9.85 1.19
N GLN A 592 7.12 -10.30 2.34
CA GLN A 592 7.91 -10.94 3.40
C GLN A 592 8.47 -12.29 2.96
N LEU A 593 7.65 -13.13 2.34
CA LEU A 593 8.09 -14.42 1.79
C LEU A 593 9.19 -14.23 0.75
N HIS A 594 9.07 -13.22 -0.10
CA HIS A 594 10.07 -12.89 -1.10
C HIS A 594 11.39 -12.42 -0.48
N GLN A 595 11.34 -11.55 0.52
CA GLN A 595 12.53 -11.08 1.26
C GLN A 595 13.24 -12.25 1.96
N LEU A 596 12.50 -13.15 2.63
CA LEU A 596 13.05 -14.34 3.25
C LEU A 596 13.69 -15.27 2.21
N ARG A 597 13.01 -15.56 1.10
CA ARG A 597 13.57 -16.36 0.01
C ARG A 597 14.88 -15.77 -0.53
N GLY A 598 14.97 -14.45 -0.62
CA GLY A 598 16.17 -13.73 -1.05
C GLY A 598 17.39 -13.86 -0.12
N ARG A 599 17.22 -14.43 1.08
CA ARG A 599 18.34 -14.71 2.03
C ARG A 599 19.15 -15.94 1.66
N VAL A 600 18.67 -16.78 0.80
CA VAL A 600 19.38 -17.93 0.22
C VAL A 600 19.64 -17.72 -1.26
N GLY A 601 20.42 -18.58 -1.89
CA GLY A 601 20.79 -18.44 -3.32
C GLY A 601 21.90 -17.43 -3.58
N ARG A 602 22.77 -17.19 -2.59
CA ARG A 602 23.91 -16.24 -2.69
C ARG A 602 25.25 -16.95 -2.96
N GLY A 603 25.28 -18.27 -2.86
CA GLY A 603 26.42 -19.11 -3.17
C GLY A 603 26.26 -19.85 -4.51
N ALA A 604 27.28 -20.68 -4.84
CA ALA A 604 27.29 -21.47 -6.07
C ALA A 604 26.36 -22.71 -6.00
N GLN A 605 25.87 -23.07 -4.82
CA GLN A 605 25.01 -24.25 -4.64
C GLN A 605 23.54 -23.93 -4.95
N ALA A 606 22.84 -24.91 -5.54
CA ALA A 606 21.39 -24.81 -5.77
C ALA A 606 20.66 -24.63 -4.43
N SER A 607 19.80 -23.63 -4.38
CA SER A 607 19.11 -23.26 -3.15
C SER A 607 17.62 -23.53 -3.23
N THR A 608 17.03 -23.89 -2.07
CA THR A 608 15.61 -24.25 -1.95
C THR A 608 14.96 -23.44 -0.83
N CYS A 609 13.78 -22.89 -1.13
CA CYS A 609 12.87 -22.28 -0.16
C CYS A 609 11.66 -23.18 0.04
N VAL A 610 11.44 -23.65 1.26
CA VAL A 610 10.33 -24.51 1.64
C VAL A 610 9.32 -23.70 2.43
N LEU A 611 8.11 -23.58 1.89
CA LEU A 611 6.99 -22.89 2.53
C LEU A 611 6.09 -23.96 3.16
N MET A 612 6.14 -24.09 4.48
CA MET A 612 5.27 -24.99 5.24
C MET A 612 3.96 -24.30 5.56
N TYR A 613 2.85 -24.97 5.28
CA TYR A 613 1.51 -24.45 5.54
C TYR A 613 0.64 -25.44 6.29
N ARG A 614 -0.42 -24.96 6.95
CA ARG A 614 -1.44 -25.80 7.61
C ARG A 614 -2.73 -25.81 6.78
N SER A 615 -3.24 -27.01 6.53
CA SER A 615 -4.55 -27.20 5.90
C SER A 615 -5.69 -27.02 6.93
N PRO A 616 -6.90 -26.50 6.51
CA PRO A 616 -7.24 -26.03 5.18
C PRO A 616 -6.75 -24.60 4.89
N LEU A 617 -6.29 -24.35 3.66
CA LEU A 617 -5.89 -23.02 3.21
C LEU A 617 -7.10 -22.19 2.78
N SER A 618 -7.13 -20.91 3.15
CA SER A 618 -8.03 -19.92 2.53
C SER A 618 -7.66 -19.73 1.04
N GLN A 619 -8.58 -19.21 0.25
CA GLN A 619 -8.31 -18.93 -1.18
C GLN A 619 -7.12 -17.97 -1.35
N ALA A 620 -7.11 -16.86 -0.61
CA ALA A 620 -6.01 -15.89 -0.67
C ALA A 620 -4.64 -16.50 -0.26
N ALA A 621 -4.60 -17.37 0.75
CA ALA A 621 -3.38 -18.07 1.14
C ALA A 621 -2.89 -19.03 0.05
N ARG A 622 -3.82 -19.74 -0.60
CA ARG A 622 -3.50 -20.65 -1.71
C ARG A 622 -2.91 -19.89 -2.90
N GLU A 623 -3.50 -18.76 -3.26
CA GLU A 623 -3.03 -17.89 -4.33
C GLU A 623 -1.63 -17.34 -4.03
N ARG A 624 -1.37 -16.84 -2.80
CA ARG A 624 -0.04 -16.36 -2.38
C ARG A 624 1.04 -17.43 -2.50
N LEU A 625 0.77 -18.64 -1.99
CA LEU A 625 1.74 -19.74 -2.06
C LEU A 625 1.97 -20.21 -3.51
N ALA A 626 0.93 -20.17 -4.37
CA ALA A 626 1.06 -20.48 -5.79
C ALA A 626 2.00 -19.50 -6.50
N VAL A 627 1.80 -18.19 -6.30
CA VAL A 627 2.66 -17.14 -6.87
C VAL A 627 4.12 -17.34 -6.49
N MET A 628 4.42 -17.63 -5.21
CA MET A 628 5.79 -17.87 -4.73
C MET A 628 6.46 -19.08 -5.38
N ARG A 629 5.67 -20.09 -5.80
CA ARG A 629 6.17 -21.28 -6.52
C ARG A 629 6.39 -21.04 -8.00
N GLU A 630 5.54 -20.21 -8.63
CA GLU A 630 5.52 -19.98 -10.07
C GLU A 630 6.60 -19.02 -10.55
N THR A 631 6.96 -18.03 -9.71
CA THR A 631 7.93 -17.02 -10.13
C THR A 631 8.97 -16.70 -9.05
N SER A 632 10.18 -16.41 -9.50
CA SER A 632 11.25 -15.81 -8.68
C SER A 632 11.36 -14.29 -8.90
N ASP A 633 10.65 -13.73 -9.87
CA ASP A 633 10.66 -12.31 -10.21
C ASP A 633 9.95 -11.49 -9.12
N GLY A 634 10.71 -10.66 -8.41
CA GLY A 634 10.19 -9.81 -7.34
C GLY A 634 9.17 -8.77 -7.79
N PHE A 635 9.25 -8.29 -9.04
CA PHE A 635 8.27 -7.34 -9.58
C PHE A 635 6.92 -8.00 -9.80
N ARG A 636 6.88 -9.20 -10.38
CA ARG A 636 5.64 -9.97 -10.52
C ARG A 636 5.02 -10.34 -9.18
N ILE A 637 5.86 -10.67 -8.18
CA ILE A 637 5.40 -10.96 -6.82
C ILE A 637 4.79 -9.71 -6.19
N ALA A 638 5.41 -8.55 -6.35
CA ALA A 638 4.90 -7.29 -5.82
C ALA A 638 3.58 -6.86 -6.51
N GLU A 639 3.44 -7.07 -7.82
CA GLU A 639 2.19 -6.86 -8.54
C GLU A 639 1.06 -7.74 -7.99
N LYS A 640 1.35 -9.03 -7.76
CA LYS A 640 0.37 -9.96 -7.18
C LYS A 640 0.07 -9.67 -5.71
N ASP A 641 1.04 -9.22 -4.91
CA ASP A 641 0.79 -8.79 -3.53
C ASP A 641 -0.18 -7.60 -3.49
N LEU A 642 0.01 -6.66 -4.41
CA LEU A 642 -0.86 -5.49 -4.56
C LEU A 642 -2.28 -5.86 -5.04
N GLU A 643 -2.40 -6.80 -5.99
CA GLU A 643 -3.70 -7.32 -6.44
C GLU A 643 -4.47 -8.01 -5.30
N LEU A 644 -3.79 -8.81 -4.47
CA LEU A 644 -4.41 -9.60 -3.40
C LEU A 644 -4.79 -8.77 -2.16
N ARG A 645 -3.99 -7.75 -1.82
CA ARG A 645 -4.24 -6.87 -0.66
C ARG A 645 -5.09 -5.66 -0.98
N GLY A 646 -5.05 -5.22 -2.22
CA GLY A 646 -5.58 -3.92 -2.64
C GLY A 646 -4.63 -2.75 -2.28
N PRO A 647 -4.79 -1.60 -2.96
CA PRO A 647 -3.89 -0.44 -2.81
C PRO A 647 -4.01 0.25 -1.45
N GLY A 648 -5.13 0.09 -0.73
CA GLY A 648 -5.40 0.76 0.54
C GLY A 648 -4.44 0.38 1.68
N GLU A 649 -4.00 -0.86 1.76
CA GLU A 649 -3.06 -1.32 2.79
C GLU A 649 -1.61 -0.94 2.48
N LEU A 650 -1.22 -0.94 1.21
CA LEU A 650 0.15 -0.62 0.78
C LEU A 650 0.45 0.89 0.79
N LEU A 651 -0.56 1.70 0.48
CA LEU A 651 -0.48 3.16 0.49
C LEU A 651 -0.76 3.76 1.87
N GLY A 652 -0.82 2.95 2.92
CA GLY A 652 -1.17 3.38 4.27
C GLY A 652 -0.79 4.83 4.53
N THR A 653 -1.76 5.68 4.80
CA THR A 653 -1.66 7.15 4.91
C THR A 653 -0.56 7.64 5.86
N ARG A 654 -0.12 6.76 6.78
CA ARG A 654 0.97 7.04 7.73
C ARG A 654 2.38 6.86 7.14
N GLN A 655 2.54 6.08 6.04
CA GLN A 655 3.87 5.80 5.47
C GLN A 655 4.20 6.66 4.25
N THR A 656 3.20 7.04 3.45
CA THR A 656 3.43 7.80 2.21
C THR A 656 3.19 9.30 2.35
N GLY A 657 2.50 9.74 3.40
CA GLY A 657 2.07 11.14 3.54
C GLY A 657 1.04 11.59 2.50
N LEU A 658 0.61 10.69 1.61
CA LEU A 658 -0.40 10.96 0.61
C LEU A 658 -1.79 10.91 1.24
N ALA A 659 -2.65 11.85 0.86
CA ALA A 659 -4.08 11.75 1.13
C ALA A 659 -4.62 10.48 0.44
N GLY A 660 -5.40 9.68 1.16
CA GLY A 660 -6.01 8.48 0.57
C GLY A 660 -6.91 8.84 -0.59
N PHE A 661 -6.95 7.99 -1.62
CA PHE A 661 -7.88 8.14 -2.72
C PHE A 661 -9.33 7.98 -2.24
N ARG A 662 -10.23 8.79 -2.76
CA ARG A 662 -11.67 8.74 -2.46
C ARG A 662 -12.43 7.83 -3.42
N ILE A 663 -12.04 7.82 -4.68
CA ILE A 663 -12.74 7.18 -5.80
C ILE A 663 -11.79 6.33 -6.63
N ALA A 664 -10.64 6.89 -6.98
CA ALA A 664 -9.65 6.24 -7.81
C ALA A 664 -8.96 5.08 -7.07
N ASP A 665 -8.63 4.06 -7.84
CA ASP A 665 -7.78 2.96 -7.43
C ASP A 665 -6.65 2.83 -8.45
N PRO A 666 -5.38 3.13 -8.09
CA PRO A 666 -4.28 3.12 -9.05
C PRO A 666 -4.07 1.80 -9.80
N MET A 667 -4.51 0.67 -9.23
CA MET A 667 -4.41 -0.64 -9.89
C MET A 667 -5.58 -0.87 -10.85
N ARG A 668 -6.80 -0.70 -10.36
CA ARG A 668 -8.01 -0.82 -11.16
C ARG A 668 -7.99 0.16 -12.33
N ASP A 669 -7.58 1.40 -12.06
CA ASP A 669 -7.60 2.50 -13.00
C ASP A 669 -6.25 2.70 -13.72
N ALA A 670 -5.36 1.68 -13.71
CA ALA A 670 -4.02 1.73 -14.30
C ALA A 670 -4.01 2.14 -15.78
N ALA A 671 -5.06 1.78 -16.51
CA ALA A 671 -5.23 2.16 -17.92
C ALA A 671 -5.34 3.69 -18.12
N LEU A 672 -5.73 4.46 -17.10
CA LEU A 672 -5.83 5.91 -17.15
C LEU A 672 -4.47 6.62 -16.91
N LEU A 673 -3.48 5.95 -16.32
CA LEU A 673 -2.22 6.55 -15.89
C LEU A 673 -1.42 7.21 -17.02
N PRO A 674 -1.29 6.65 -18.24
CA PRO A 674 -0.59 7.31 -19.34
C PRO A 674 -1.22 8.66 -19.68
N GLN A 675 -2.57 8.71 -19.75
CA GLN A 675 -3.29 9.94 -20.02
C GLN A 675 -3.16 10.95 -18.87
N VAL A 676 -3.21 10.49 -17.62
CA VAL A 676 -2.99 11.33 -16.43
C VAL A 676 -1.62 12.00 -16.48
N GLN A 677 -0.56 11.27 -16.86
CA GLN A 677 0.79 11.80 -16.96
C GLN A 677 0.89 12.87 -18.04
N HIS A 678 0.35 12.58 -19.24
CA HIS A 678 0.34 13.53 -20.35
C HIS A 678 -0.43 14.81 -19.99
N ALA A 679 -1.61 14.67 -19.38
CA ALA A 679 -2.43 15.80 -18.94
C ALA A 679 -1.73 16.61 -17.84
N ALA A 680 -1.02 15.97 -16.89
CA ALA A 680 -0.27 16.64 -15.85
C ALA A 680 0.86 17.53 -16.42
N ASP A 681 1.62 17.02 -17.40
CA ASP A 681 2.68 17.78 -18.05
C ASP A 681 2.09 19.00 -18.79
N ALA A 682 1.01 18.80 -19.53
CA ALA A 682 0.35 19.86 -20.28
C ALA A 682 -0.24 20.96 -19.37
N LEU A 683 -0.88 20.57 -18.25
CA LEU A 683 -1.48 21.51 -17.30
C LEU A 683 -0.45 22.32 -16.53
N LEU A 684 0.63 21.70 -16.05
CA LEU A 684 1.71 22.43 -15.36
C LEU A 684 2.40 23.45 -16.26
N ALA A 685 2.57 23.12 -17.55
CA ALA A 685 3.21 24.02 -18.53
C ALA A 685 2.28 25.16 -18.98
N ARG A 686 0.97 24.89 -19.19
CA ARG A 686 0.07 25.82 -19.90
C ARG A 686 -1.01 26.44 -19.02
N ALA A 687 -1.41 25.78 -17.93
CA ALA A 687 -2.53 26.19 -17.08
C ALA A 687 -2.30 25.88 -15.59
N PRO A 688 -1.25 26.43 -14.96
CA PRO A 688 -0.91 26.10 -13.57
C PRO A 688 -2.03 26.45 -12.57
N HIS A 689 -2.86 27.45 -12.87
CA HIS A 689 -4.02 27.80 -12.04
C HIS A 689 -5.11 26.71 -12.02
N VAL A 690 -5.25 25.94 -13.11
CA VAL A 690 -6.16 24.78 -13.18
C VAL A 690 -5.61 23.66 -12.27
N ALA A 691 -4.28 23.44 -12.31
CA ALA A 691 -3.64 22.47 -11.43
C ALA A 691 -3.89 22.82 -9.94
N ASP A 692 -3.81 24.08 -9.55
CA ASP A 692 -4.10 24.52 -8.17
C ASP A 692 -5.54 24.20 -7.76
N ARG A 693 -6.51 24.48 -8.62
CA ARG A 693 -7.93 24.19 -8.36
C ARG A 693 -8.22 22.69 -8.28
N LEU A 694 -7.54 21.88 -9.09
CA LEU A 694 -7.66 20.42 -9.03
C LEU A 694 -7.10 19.83 -7.74
N ILE A 695 -5.90 20.27 -7.34
CA ILE A 695 -5.27 19.86 -6.08
C ILE A 695 -6.18 20.26 -4.91
N GLU A 696 -6.71 21.48 -4.91
CA GLU A 696 -7.60 21.93 -3.85
C GLU A 696 -8.90 21.12 -3.79
N ARG A 697 -9.50 20.76 -4.95
CA ARG A 697 -10.73 19.97 -5.02
C ARG A 697 -10.56 18.58 -4.40
N TRP A 698 -9.47 17.90 -4.68
CA TRP A 698 -9.31 16.48 -4.35
C TRP A 698 -8.48 16.24 -3.09
N ILE A 699 -7.45 17.04 -2.84
CA ILE A 699 -6.49 16.86 -1.76
C ILE A 699 -6.75 17.86 -0.63
N GLY A 700 -7.23 19.06 -0.98
CA GLY A 700 -7.60 20.09 0.01
C GLY A 700 -6.41 20.60 0.83
N GLN A 701 -6.67 20.88 2.11
CA GLN A 701 -5.64 21.41 3.02
C GLN A 701 -4.60 20.35 3.48
N ALA A 702 -4.77 19.07 3.15
CA ALA A 702 -3.80 18.02 3.50
C ALA A 702 -2.38 18.32 2.95
N VAL A 703 -2.28 19.07 1.85
CA VAL A 703 -1.00 19.55 1.30
C VAL A 703 -0.30 20.53 2.24
N ARG A 704 -1.04 21.35 2.99
CA ARG A 704 -0.45 22.32 3.94
C ARG A 704 0.21 21.65 5.15
N TYR A 705 -0.21 20.44 5.52
CA TYR A 705 0.43 19.68 6.59
C TYR A 705 1.73 18.96 6.13
N ALA A 706 1.93 18.80 4.83
CA ALA A 706 3.19 18.26 4.29
C ALA A 706 4.25 19.36 4.06
N GLU A 707 3.84 20.62 4.04
CA GLU A 707 4.71 21.81 3.90
C GLU A 707 5.05 22.47 5.26
N ALA A 708 4.32 22.11 6.34
CA ALA A 708 4.57 22.58 7.72
C ALA A 708 5.33 21.52 8.53
#